data_aba379fd710c75d6ef2e76397429ca36
#
_entry.id   aba379fd710c75d6ef2e76397429ca36
#
_cell.length_a   1.000
_cell.length_b   1.000
_cell.length_c   1.000
_cell.angle_alpha   90.00
_cell.angle_beta   90.00
_cell.angle_gamma   90.00
#
_symmetry.space_group_name_H-M   'P 1'
#
loop_
_entity.id
_entity.type
_entity.pdbx_description
1 polymer ?
#
loop_
_entity_poly.entity_id
_entity_poly.type
_entity_poly.pdbx_seq_one_letter_code
_entity_poly.pdbx_strand_id
1 'polypeptide(L)'
;MGVARLKKAELYYHKSVHEQIAAALQETGACQIISSGEENHSRPADVEALISRNDECLADVRYLTRTLTPHYVDPVPALDRMLGERPEVTMTELEELAAKTDLKAVCDKTRAVEHETGEVRLKLSDARNTALILSSLEFFPYPLSVITEGTKTLTGIVGTLKPGSVSGFKAALGEFSKYKDDSELIIAPYDEKSQDIYAALIYSRSIEDEIRDVCAKNGFTPVEVPASLTASAEEEKERLAGEISALEAKEAELASKIDVLAEENVPTVQKLSDYYNSLSARYNGTAMSDETDSVMLTRFWLPADRADEIREKIEAISTDVELVLSDPAPDEEPPSLLNNGNTVRPFNILTELYSSPKYRGIDPTPLLAPFFWVFFGMCLGDAGYGIVVFGLIMYVFKKYRKIAPGVKDFITLFLFCSVSTFIYGVISGSFFGNFIDAFLPPLIPLKNALMLVDPMTNPMQVLGISLLLGVIHLMFGLLIAAYDKLRHGEFIDAVGNDISWFLLIVGLCLYGVGLGGMLPPHFVQIGQAMAIIGAVIIFIYAGKGEPNWFKKIINGFLALYGSTSYLGDILSYSRLLALGFGSAVIGMVINLLGGLAADIPYVGWVVAIVVVIGGHIFSIAINILGSFVHPLRLQYVEFFGKFYNGGGEPFTPLTLSQEFVNVKA
;
A
#
# COMPACT_ATOMS: atom_id res chain seq x y z
N MET A 1 -1.74 -16.36 27.17
CA MET A 1 -0.57 -16.21 26.32
C MET A 1 -1.10 -15.94 24.94
N GLY A 2 -0.70 -14.83 24.29
CA GLY A 2 -1.28 -14.44 23.00
C GLY A 2 -0.73 -15.22 21.81
N VAL A 3 0.43 -15.90 21.95
CA VAL A 3 0.97 -16.79 20.92
C VAL A 3 0.37 -18.20 21.12
N ALA A 4 -0.22 -18.75 20.05
CA ALA A 4 -0.78 -20.10 20.05
C ALA A 4 0.33 -21.14 20.23
N ARG A 5 0.00 -22.22 20.93
CA ARG A 5 0.91 -23.38 21.00
C ARG A 5 0.81 -24.15 19.69
N LEU A 6 1.95 -24.35 19.06
CA LEU A 6 2.09 -25.16 17.86
C LEU A 6 2.67 -26.54 18.23
N LYS A 7 2.28 -27.54 17.46
CA LYS A 7 2.91 -28.86 17.44
C LYS A 7 3.54 -29.10 16.09
N LYS A 8 4.64 -29.83 16.09
CA LYS A 8 5.25 -30.39 14.88
C LYS A 8 4.57 -31.71 14.57
N ALA A 9 4.07 -31.84 13.36
CA ALA A 9 3.47 -33.05 12.86
C ALA A 9 4.38 -33.70 11.83
N GLU A 10 4.54 -35.00 11.93
CA GLU A 10 5.14 -35.86 10.93
C GLU A 10 4.09 -36.85 10.46
N LEU A 11 3.73 -36.75 9.20
CA LEU A 11 2.67 -37.51 8.58
C LEU A 11 3.25 -38.50 7.58
N TYR A 12 3.12 -39.80 7.89
CA TYR A 12 3.56 -40.89 7.05
C TYR A 12 2.34 -41.51 6.35
N TYR A 13 2.40 -41.63 5.02
CA TYR A 13 1.30 -42.18 4.23
C TYR A 13 1.78 -42.76 2.91
N HIS A 14 0.98 -43.65 2.34
CA HIS A 14 1.28 -44.28 1.05
C HIS A 14 1.06 -43.27 -0.11
N LYS A 15 1.93 -43.28 -1.15
CA LYS A 15 1.86 -42.36 -2.30
C LYS A 15 0.48 -42.35 -2.98
N SER A 16 -0.26 -43.47 -3.01
CA SER A 16 -1.55 -43.52 -3.69
C SER A 16 -2.64 -42.60 -3.11
N VAL A 17 -2.52 -42.19 -1.85
CA VAL A 17 -3.48 -41.30 -1.18
C VAL A 17 -2.97 -39.87 -1.04
N HIS A 18 -1.84 -39.57 -1.67
CA HIS A 18 -1.14 -38.30 -1.55
C HIS A 18 -2.00 -37.09 -1.89
N GLU A 19 -2.67 -37.11 -3.05
CA GLU A 19 -3.51 -35.98 -3.52
C GLU A 19 -4.68 -35.71 -2.56
N GLN A 20 -5.30 -36.79 -2.04
CA GLN A 20 -6.41 -36.69 -1.08
C GLN A 20 -5.95 -36.08 0.25
N ILE A 21 -4.78 -36.48 0.74
CA ILE A 21 -4.20 -35.96 1.98
C ILE A 21 -3.80 -34.48 1.79
N ALA A 22 -3.14 -34.14 0.70
CA ALA A 22 -2.76 -32.76 0.40
C ALA A 22 -3.99 -31.83 0.28
N ALA A 23 -5.08 -32.34 -0.35
CA ALA A 23 -6.36 -31.64 -0.39
C ALA A 23 -6.95 -31.43 1.00
N ALA A 24 -7.00 -32.48 1.83
CA ALA A 24 -7.54 -32.39 3.18
C ALA A 24 -6.73 -31.45 4.08
N LEU A 25 -5.40 -31.46 3.99
CA LEU A 25 -4.56 -30.51 4.72
C LEU A 25 -4.86 -29.07 4.30
N GLN A 26 -5.02 -28.83 2.99
CA GLN A 26 -5.36 -27.49 2.46
C GLN A 26 -6.76 -27.04 2.90
N GLU A 27 -7.75 -27.94 2.90
CA GLU A 27 -9.12 -27.65 3.34
C GLU A 27 -9.22 -27.30 4.83
N THR A 28 -8.34 -27.89 5.67
CA THR A 28 -8.29 -27.50 7.09
C THR A 28 -7.82 -26.06 7.29
N GLY A 29 -7.00 -25.55 6.40
CA GLY A 29 -6.42 -24.20 6.48
C GLY A 29 -5.64 -23.95 7.78
N ALA A 30 -5.09 -25.00 8.39
CA ALA A 30 -4.44 -24.91 9.69
C ALA A 30 -3.05 -25.55 9.74
N CYS A 31 -2.51 -25.97 8.60
CA CYS A 31 -1.22 -26.64 8.51
C CYS A 31 -0.23 -25.79 7.71
N GLN A 32 0.92 -25.45 8.29
CA GLN A 32 2.03 -24.84 7.56
C GLN A 32 3.12 -25.88 7.31
N ILE A 33 3.37 -26.19 6.04
CA ILE A 33 4.34 -27.21 5.65
C ILE A 33 5.76 -26.72 5.95
N ILE A 34 6.60 -27.62 6.47
CA ILE A 34 8.00 -27.36 6.80
C ILE A 34 8.84 -27.88 5.65
N SER A 35 9.69 -27.02 5.08
CA SER A 35 10.70 -27.45 4.13
C SER A 35 11.77 -28.27 4.85
N SER A 36 12.04 -29.49 4.39
CA SER A 36 13.22 -30.25 4.82
C SER A 36 14.47 -29.50 4.33
N GLY A 37 15.25 -28.97 5.27
CA GLY A 37 16.41 -28.10 4.99
C GLY A 37 17.62 -28.78 4.30
N GLU A 38 17.47 -29.98 3.74
CA GLU A 38 18.53 -30.66 2.99
C GLU A 38 18.48 -30.25 1.52
N GLU A 39 19.53 -29.61 1.02
CA GLU A 39 19.71 -29.12 -0.37
C GLU A 39 19.64 -30.21 -1.46
N ASN A 40 19.45 -31.49 -1.11
CA ASN A 40 19.51 -32.65 -2.02
C ASN A 40 18.19 -33.41 -2.19
N HIS A 41 17.03 -32.81 -1.90
CA HIS A 41 15.76 -33.47 -2.20
C HIS A 41 15.49 -33.44 -3.71
N SER A 42 15.53 -34.61 -4.35
CA SER A 42 14.93 -34.77 -5.67
C SER A 42 13.42 -34.65 -5.51
N ARG A 43 12.84 -33.54 -5.99
CA ARG A 43 11.39 -33.40 -6.09
C ARG A 43 10.82 -34.60 -6.84
N PRO A 44 9.69 -35.17 -6.41
CA PRO A 44 9.02 -36.23 -7.14
C PRO A 44 8.79 -35.77 -8.59
N ALA A 45 9.26 -36.56 -9.56
CA ALA A 45 9.15 -36.18 -10.99
C ALA A 45 7.70 -35.96 -11.42
N ASP A 46 6.77 -36.71 -10.83
CA ASP A 46 5.33 -36.57 -11.08
C ASP A 46 4.79 -35.22 -10.56
N VAL A 47 5.26 -34.75 -9.41
CA VAL A 47 4.85 -33.45 -8.82
C VAL A 47 5.45 -32.29 -9.63
N GLU A 48 6.66 -32.42 -10.12
CA GLU A 48 7.29 -31.39 -10.96
C GLU A 48 6.55 -31.20 -12.29
N ALA A 49 6.06 -32.28 -12.89
CA ALA A 49 5.22 -32.22 -14.08
C ALA A 49 3.86 -31.52 -13.81
N LEU A 50 3.25 -31.78 -12.65
CA LEU A 50 2.01 -31.12 -12.23
C LEU A 50 2.23 -29.62 -11.97
N ILE A 51 3.33 -29.25 -11.29
CA ILE A 51 3.70 -27.86 -11.07
C ILE A 51 3.88 -27.14 -12.40
N SER A 52 4.68 -27.69 -13.31
CA SER A 52 4.94 -27.08 -14.61
C SER A 52 3.65 -26.84 -15.42
N ARG A 53 2.76 -27.84 -15.46
CA ARG A 53 1.46 -27.72 -16.13
C ARG A 53 0.57 -26.65 -15.48
N ASN A 54 0.55 -26.61 -14.15
CA ASN A 54 -0.23 -25.62 -13.42
C ASN A 54 0.31 -24.20 -13.62
N ASP A 55 1.64 -24.05 -13.66
CA ASP A 55 2.31 -22.76 -13.89
C ASP A 55 2.04 -22.24 -15.31
N GLU A 56 1.95 -23.10 -16.31
CA GLU A 56 1.51 -22.72 -17.67
C GLU A 56 0.09 -22.14 -17.64
N CYS A 57 -0.86 -22.85 -16.99
CA CYS A 57 -2.23 -22.36 -16.83
C CYS A 57 -2.30 -21.05 -16.05
N LEU A 58 -1.51 -20.92 -14.98
CA LEU A 58 -1.41 -19.67 -14.20
C LEU A 58 -0.85 -18.52 -15.02
N ALA A 59 0.13 -18.78 -15.90
CA ALA A 59 0.67 -17.76 -16.79
C ALA A 59 -0.40 -17.26 -17.75
N ASP A 60 -1.20 -18.16 -18.34
CA ASP A 60 -2.31 -17.82 -19.21
C ASP A 60 -3.40 -17.04 -18.47
N VAL A 61 -3.79 -17.48 -17.26
CA VAL A 61 -4.76 -16.76 -16.42
C VAL A 61 -4.25 -15.37 -16.04
N ARG A 62 -2.99 -15.22 -15.64
CA ARG A 62 -2.38 -13.93 -15.32
C ARG A 62 -2.33 -13.00 -16.53
N TYR A 63 -2.01 -13.54 -17.70
CA TYR A 63 -2.05 -12.79 -18.95
C TYR A 63 -3.46 -12.26 -19.23
N LEU A 64 -4.47 -13.14 -19.21
CA LEU A 64 -5.86 -12.76 -19.43
C LEU A 64 -6.37 -11.76 -18.41
N THR A 65 -6.06 -11.97 -17.12
CA THR A 65 -6.44 -11.03 -16.05
C THR A 65 -5.85 -9.64 -16.30
N ARG A 66 -4.56 -9.56 -16.64
CA ARG A 66 -3.89 -8.28 -16.92
C ARG A 66 -4.48 -7.56 -18.12
N THR A 67 -4.79 -8.31 -19.20
CA THR A 67 -5.23 -7.74 -20.47
C THR A 67 -6.72 -7.42 -20.48
N LEU A 68 -7.56 -8.30 -19.95
CA LEU A 68 -9.02 -8.16 -20.05
C LEU A 68 -9.66 -7.39 -18.88
N THR A 69 -9.10 -7.44 -17.68
CA THR A 69 -9.70 -6.76 -16.51
C THR A 69 -9.86 -5.24 -16.69
N PRO A 70 -8.94 -4.50 -17.32
CA PRO A 70 -9.14 -3.06 -17.57
C PRO A 70 -10.33 -2.76 -18.50
N HIS A 71 -10.76 -3.72 -19.32
CA HIS A 71 -11.87 -3.63 -20.26
C HIS A 71 -13.18 -4.19 -19.70
N TYR A 72 -13.14 -4.81 -18.53
CA TYR A 72 -14.31 -5.38 -17.86
C TYR A 72 -14.95 -4.38 -16.91
N VAL A 73 -16.20 -4.05 -17.16
CA VAL A 73 -16.99 -3.25 -16.24
C VAL A 73 -17.68 -4.21 -15.27
N ASP A 74 -17.10 -4.36 -14.08
CA ASP A 74 -17.70 -5.19 -13.05
C ASP A 74 -19.06 -4.62 -12.63
N PRO A 75 -20.14 -5.39 -12.72
CA PRO A 75 -21.46 -4.94 -12.28
C PRO A 75 -21.53 -4.70 -10.76
N VAL A 76 -20.54 -5.24 -10.00
CA VAL A 76 -20.47 -5.07 -8.55
C VAL A 76 -19.55 -3.89 -8.21
N PRO A 77 -20.03 -2.87 -7.48
CA PRO A 77 -19.19 -1.76 -7.04
C PRO A 77 -17.95 -2.25 -6.27
N ALA A 78 -16.81 -1.57 -6.43
CA ALA A 78 -15.55 -1.96 -5.81
C ALA A 78 -15.65 -2.12 -4.28
N LEU A 79 -16.44 -1.28 -3.61
CA LEU A 79 -16.69 -1.37 -2.18
C LEU A 79 -17.51 -2.61 -1.82
N ASP A 80 -18.52 -2.96 -2.62
CA ASP A 80 -19.36 -4.13 -2.40
C ASP A 80 -18.56 -5.42 -2.65
N ARG A 81 -17.57 -5.40 -3.55
CA ARG A 81 -16.64 -6.51 -3.78
C ARG A 81 -15.67 -6.70 -2.61
N MET A 82 -15.15 -5.60 -2.06
CA MET A 82 -14.21 -5.66 -0.93
C MET A 82 -14.90 -6.07 0.38
N LEU A 83 -16.13 -5.62 0.59
CA LEU A 83 -16.90 -5.84 1.83
C LEU A 83 -18.02 -6.85 1.69
N GLY A 84 -18.42 -7.18 0.46
CA GLY A 84 -19.58 -8.00 0.14
C GLY A 84 -19.32 -9.49 0.16
N GLU A 85 -20.39 -10.21 -0.17
CA GLU A 85 -20.35 -11.66 -0.30
C GLU A 85 -19.71 -12.03 -1.64
N ARG A 86 -18.61 -12.78 -1.58
CA ARG A 86 -18.08 -13.46 -2.75
C ARG A 86 -18.97 -14.64 -3.11
N PRO A 87 -19.14 -14.99 -4.40
CA PRO A 87 -19.91 -16.16 -4.78
C PRO A 87 -19.27 -17.42 -4.16
N GLU A 88 -20.11 -18.24 -3.55
CA GLU A 88 -19.68 -19.51 -2.97
C GLU A 88 -19.60 -20.55 -4.09
N VAL A 89 -18.47 -21.22 -4.20
CA VAL A 89 -18.20 -22.23 -5.23
C VAL A 89 -17.45 -23.38 -4.58
N THR A 90 -17.75 -24.62 -4.96
CA THR A 90 -17.01 -25.79 -4.48
C THR A 90 -15.75 -26.03 -5.33
N MET A 91 -14.76 -26.71 -4.75
CA MET A 91 -13.54 -27.07 -5.49
C MET A 91 -13.84 -27.95 -6.71
N THR A 92 -14.82 -28.84 -6.61
CA THR A 92 -15.31 -29.69 -7.71
C THR A 92 -15.93 -28.89 -8.84
N GLU A 93 -16.71 -27.84 -8.54
CA GLU A 93 -17.26 -26.95 -9.56
C GLU A 93 -16.17 -26.16 -10.29
N LEU A 94 -15.11 -25.75 -9.59
CA LEU A 94 -13.96 -25.08 -10.18
C LEU A 94 -13.16 -26.02 -11.09
N GLU A 95 -13.00 -27.27 -10.69
CA GLU A 95 -12.35 -28.31 -11.49
C GLU A 95 -13.13 -28.59 -12.78
N GLU A 96 -14.46 -28.75 -12.69
CA GLU A 96 -15.30 -28.89 -13.87
C GLU A 96 -15.24 -27.66 -14.79
N LEU A 97 -15.19 -26.47 -14.20
CA LEU A 97 -15.04 -25.22 -14.97
C LEU A 97 -13.69 -25.18 -15.70
N ALA A 98 -12.61 -25.58 -15.02
CA ALA A 98 -11.28 -25.69 -15.61
C ALA A 98 -11.22 -26.70 -16.76
N ALA A 99 -11.89 -27.85 -16.61
CA ALA A 99 -11.96 -28.88 -17.65
C ALA A 99 -12.77 -28.43 -18.89
N LYS A 100 -13.80 -27.58 -18.70
CA LYS A 100 -14.65 -27.07 -19.77
C LYS A 100 -14.08 -25.86 -20.50
N THR A 101 -13.15 -25.12 -19.86
CA THR A 101 -12.63 -23.86 -20.38
C THR A 101 -11.29 -24.09 -21.10
N ASP A 102 -11.26 -23.83 -22.39
CA ASP A 102 -10.00 -23.83 -23.16
C ASP A 102 -9.31 -22.46 -23.03
N LEU A 103 -8.47 -22.33 -21.97
CA LEU A 103 -7.71 -21.11 -21.71
C LEU A 103 -6.81 -20.71 -22.88
N LYS A 104 -6.18 -21.70 -23.56
CA LYS A 104 -5.31 -21.41 -24.71
C LYS A 104 -6.08 -20.75 -25.85
N ALA A 105 -7.26 -21.26 -26.17
CA ALA A 105 -8.09 -20.66 -27.22
C ALA A 105 -8.51 -19.22 -26.88
N VAL A 106 -8.78 -18.91 -25.60
CA VAL A 106 -9.08 -17.54 -25.16
C VAL A 106 -7.83 -16.65 -25.24
N CYS A 107 -6.67 -17.15 -24.80
CA CYS A 107 -5.39 -16.44 -24.93
C CYS A 107 -5.04 -16.13 -26.37
N ASP A 108 -5.18 -17.09 -27.27
CA ASP A 108 -4.83 -16.90 -28.68
C ASP A 108 -5.75 -15.86 -29.35
N LYS A 109 -7.05 -15.90 -29.04
CA LYS A 109 -8.00 -14.86 -29.52
C LYS A 109 -7.62 -13.47 -28.98
N THR A 110 -7.31 -13.37 -27.68
CA THR A 110 -6.93 -12.11 -27.06
C THR A 110 -5.64 -11.57 -27.65
N ARG A 111 -4.61 -12.42 -27.80
CA ARG A 111 -3.33 -12.05 -28.44
C ARG A 111 -3.49 -11.58 -29.87
N ALA A 112 -4.37 -12.24 -30.65
CA ALA A 112 -4.64 -11.85 -32.02
C ALA A 112 -5.24 -10.43 -32.10
N VAL A 113 -6.21 -10.11 -31.22
CA VAL A 113 -6.81 -8.78 -31.17
C VAL A 113 -5.80 -7.73 -30.67
N GLU A 114 -4.97 -8.04 -29.64
CA GLU A 114 -3.91 -7.13 -29.17
C GLU A 114 -2.88 -6.85 -30.27
N HIS A 115 -2.46 -7.87 -31.01
CA HIS A 115 -1.50 -7.72 -32.10
C HIS A 115 -2.08 -6.82 -33.22
N GLU A 116 -3.32 -7.08 -33.64
CA GLU A 116 -3.99 -6.25 -34.63
C GLU A 116 -4.18 -4.80 -34.17
N THR A 117 -4.51 -4.61 -32.88
CA THR A 117 -4.60 -3.29 -32.27
C THR A 117 -3.26 -2.57 -32.27
N GLY A 118 -2.17 -3.29 -31.97
CA GLY A 118 -0.81 -2.76 -32.03
C GLY A 118 -0.42 -2.29 -33.45
N GLU A 119 -0.73 -3.09 -34.47
CA GLU A 119 -0.47 -2.72 -35.86
C GLU A 119 -1.27 -1.49 -36.30
N VAL A 120 -2.56 -1.42 -35.92
CA VAL A 120 -3.43 -0.28 -36.25
C VAL A 120 -2.91 0.99 -35.55
N ARG A 121 -2.49 0.92 -34.30
CA ARG A 121 -1.91 2.06 -33.57
C ARG A 121 -0.61 2.56 -34.17
N LEU A 122 0.26 1.65 -34.62
CA LEU A 122 1.48 2.04 -35.32
C LEU A 122 1.15 2.81 -36.61
N LYS A 123 0.26 2.26 -37.46
CA LYS A 123 -0.17 2.92 -38.69
C LYS A 123 -0.83 4.27 -38.43
N LEU A 124 -1.65 4.36 -37.38
CA LEU A 124 -2.31 5.61 -36.96
C LEU A 124 -1.29 6.66 -36.50
N SER A 125 -0.28 6.24 -35.74
CA SER A 125 0.82 7.13 -35.32
C SER A 125 1.62 7.65 -36.49
N ASP A 126 1.95 6.77 -37.47
CA ASP A 126 2.69 7.15 -38.65
C ASP A 126 1.85 8.08 -39.54
N ALA A 127 0.56 7.80 -39.73
CA ALA A 127 -0.35 8.67 -40.46
C ALA A 127 -0.50 10.05 -39.82
N ARG A 128 -0.63 10.11 -38.47
CA ARG A 128 -0.71 11.37 -37.74
C ARG A 128 0.60 12.18 -37.81
N ASN A 129 1.75 11.51 -37.72
CA ASN A 129 3.05 12.17 -37.87
C ASN A 129 3.22 12.72 -39.29
N THR A 130 2.80 11.94 -40.31
CA THR A 130 2.81 12.38 -41.71
C THR A 130 1.86 13.56 -41.93
N ALA A 131 0.68 13.56 -41.30
CA ALA A 131 -0.26 14.68 -41.38
C ALA A 131 0.30 15.96 -40.71
N LEU A 132 1.08 15.83 -39.63
CA LEU A 132 1.79 16.96 -39.01
C LEU A 132 2.84 17.55 -39.94
N ILE A 133 3.64 16.71 -40.63
CA ILE A 133 4.60 17.16 -41.65
C ILE A 133 3.86 17.87 -42.77
N LEU A 134 2.77 17.30 -43.26
CA LEU A 134 1.96 17.90 -44.32
C LEU A 134 1.38 19.26 -43.97
N SER A 135 0.91 19.43 -42.73
CA SER A 135 0.39 20.73 -42.24
C SER A 135 1.45 21.82 -42.30
N SER A 136 2.73 21.48 -42.12
CA SER A 136 3.85 22.43 -42.25
C SER A 136 4.24 22.69 -43.71
N LEU A 137 3.71 21.94 -44.66
CA LEU A 137 3.97 22.08 -46.13
C LEU A 137 2.80 22.72 -46.90
N GLU A 138 1.73 23.15 -46.26
CA GLU A 138 0.58 23.81 -46.91
C GLU A 138 0.96 25.05 -47.73
N PHE A 139 2.09 25.70 -47.43
CA PHE A 139 2.60 26.86 -48.19
C PHE A 139 3.22 26.45 -49.53
N PHE A 140 3.46 25.17 -49.80
CA PHE A 140 4.12 24.69 -51.00
C PHE A 140 3.08 24.45 -52.11
N PRO A 141 3.14 25.21 -53.23
CA PRO A 141 2.08 25.23 -54.24
C PRO A 141 2.21 24.13 -55.30
N TYR A 142 3.29 23.37 -55.27
CA TYR A 142 3.57 22.33 -56.26
C TYR A 142 3.31 20.94 -55.72
N PRO A 143 3.16 19.90 -56.60
CA PRO A 143 3.10 18.52 -56.14
C PRO A 143 4.35 18.13 -55.34
N LEU A 144 4.14 17.39 -54.25
CA LEU A 144 5.24 16.97 -53.34
C LEU A 144 6.21 16.00 -54.03
N SER A 145 5.81 15.38 -55.15
CA SER A 145 6.71 14.58 -56.01
C SER A 145 7.95 15.34 -56.48
N VAL A 146 7.90 16.67 -56.57
CA VAL A 146 9.07 17.52 -56.89
C VAL A 146 10.14 17.45 -55.81
N ILE A 147 9.74 17.29 -54.56
CA ILE A 147 10.62 17.16 -53.38
C ILE A 147 11.04 15.70 -53.19
N THR A 148 10.09 14.75 -53.27
CA THR A 148 10.32 13.34 -52.91
C THR A 148 11.07 12.57 -53.99
N GLU A 149 10.69 12.71 -55.26
CA GLU A 149 11.28 12.00 -56.41
C GLU A 149 12.12 12.91 -57.28
N GLY A 150 11.73 14.19 -57.36
CA GLY A 150 12.25 15.12 -58.35
C GLY A 150 11.84 14.77 -59.79
N THR A 151 12.21 15.63 -60.73
CA THR A 151 12.09 15.40 -62.18
C THR A 151 13.45 15.05 -62.78
N LYS A 152 13.54 14.86 -64.08
CA LYS A 152 14.84 14.65 -64.78
C LYS A 152 15.77 15.83 -64.63
N THR A 153 15.24 17.04 -64.48
CA THR A 153 15.98 18.30 -64.45
C THR A 153 15.88 19.07 -63.15
N LEU A 154 14.78 18.95 -62.42
CA LEU A 154 14.50 19.69 -61.21
C LEU A 154 14.39 18.76 -59.98
N THR A 155 14.83 19.27 -58.84
CA THR A 155 14.61 18.62 -57.54
C THR A 155 14.29 19.71 -56.50
N GLY A 156 13.72 19.31 -55.37
CA GLY A 156 13.40 20.25 -54.30
C GLY A 156 13.86 19.75 -52.95
N ILE A 157 14.08 20.65 -52.05
CA ILE A 157 14.38 20.36 -50.65
C ILE A 157 13.50 21.24 -49.75
N VAL A 158 12.96 20.67 -48.72
CA VAL A 158 12.20 21.42 -47.69
C VAL A 158 12.94 21.35 -46.37
N GLY A 159 12.88 22.41 -45.59
CA GLY A 159 13.53 22.48 -44.28
C GLY A 159 13.06 23.69 -43.48
N THR A 160 13.71 23.87 -42.38
CA THR A 160 13.43 24.99 -41.47
C THR A 160 14.62 25.94 -41.40
N LEU A 161 14.30 27.21 -41.20
CA LEU A 161 15.26 28.31 -41.02
C LEU A 161 14.88 29.11 -39.77
N LYS A 162 15.87 29.55 -39.03
CA LYS A 162 15.63 30.52 -37.97
C LYS A 162 15.25 31.89 -38.54
N PRO A 163 14.32 32.65 -37.93
CA PRO A 163 13.85 33.93 -38.45
C PRO A 163 14.97 34.90 -38.78
N GLY A 164 16.04 34.95 -37.97
CA GLY A 164 17.21 35.79 -38.20
C GLY A 164 18.13 35.38 -39.35
N SER A 165 18.03 34.12 -39.83
CA SER A 165 18.90 33.58 -40.90
C SER A 165 18.27 33.72 -42.28
N VAL A 166 17.00 34.06 -42.40
CA VAL A 166 16.24 34.12 -43.66
C VAL A 166 16.84 35.15 -44.65
N SER A 167 17.21 36.34 -44.13
CA SER A 167 17.82 37.40 -44.93
C SER A 167 19.21 37.00 -45.46
N GLY A 168 20.02 36.36 -44.62
CA GLY A 168 21.32 35.82 -45.00
C GLY A 168 21.22 34.69 -46.01
N PHE A 169 20.27 33.81 -45.86
CA PHE A 169 20.00 32.71 -46.77
C PHE A 169 19.54 33.21 -48.15
N LYS A 170 18.64 34.20 -48.18
CA LYS A 170 18.23 34.88 -49.44
C LYS A 170 19.40 35.57 -50.12
N ALA A 171 20.28 36.24 -49.36
CA ALA A 171 21.46 36.90 -49.90
C ALA A 171 22.46 35.90 -50.48
N ALA A 172 22.71 34.79 -49.79
CA ALA A 172 23.59 33.72 -50.22
C ALA A 172 23.09 33.07 -51.52
N LEU A 173 21.77 32.82 -51.65
CA LEU A 173 21.18 32.37 -52.89
C LEU A 173 21.25 33.41 -54.02
N GLY A 174 21.20 34.72 -53.71
CA GLY A 174 21.31 35.82 -54.65
C GLY A 174 22.74 36.07 -55.17
N GLU A 175 23.78 35.72 -54.41
CA GLU A 175 25.19 35.78 -54.85
C GLU A 175 25.50 34.77 -55.97
N PHE A 176 24.74 33.67 -56.06
CA PHE A 176 24.75 32.74 -57.19
C PHE A 176 23.96 33.32 -58.38
N SER A 177 24.21 34.60 -58.73
CA SER A 177 23.47 35.29 -59.79
C SER A 177 23.53 34.62 -61.18
N LYS A 178 24.43 33.67 -61.38
CA LYS A 178 24.54 32.83 -62.58
C LYS A 178 23.36 31.83 -62.69
N TYR A 179 22.59 31.60 -61.60
CA TYR A 179 21.55 30.57 -61.49
C TYR A 179 20.20 31.15 -61.04
N LYS A 180 19.99 32.45 -61.18
CA LYS A 180 18.76 33.12 -60.73
C LYS A 180 17.49 32.59 -61.37
N ASP A 181 17.62 32.01 -62.56
CA ASP A 181 16.51 31.37 -63.32
C ASP A 181 16.42 29.84 -63.07
N ASP A 182 17.39 29.25 -62.31
CA ASP A 182 17.49 27.80 -62.07
C ASP A 182 17.10 27.39 -60.66
N SER A 183 16.66 28.32 -59.80
CA SER A 183 16.21 28.03 -58.42
C SER A 183 15.08 28.97 -57.97
N GLU A 184 14.09 28.39 -57.26
CA GLU A 184 12.95 29.09 -56.67
C GLU A 184 12.91 28.83 -55.18
N LEU A 185 12.88 29.90 -54.34
CA LEU A 185 12.74 29.81 -52.90
C LEU A 185 11.34 30.26 -52.49
N ILE A 186 10.60 29.33 -51.87
CA ILE A 186 9.27 29.54 -51.33
C ILE A 186 9.40 29.54 -49.82
N ILE A 187 8.87 30.53 -49.13
CA ILE A 187 8.95 30.66 -47.66
C ILE A 187 7.54 30.68 -47.10
N ALA A 188 7.31 29.89 -46.07
CA ALA A 188 6.05 29.87 -45.35
C ALA A 188 5.78 31.24 -44.70
N PRO A 189 4.51 31.66 -44.57
CA PRO A 189 4.14 32.80 -43.73
C PRO A 189 4.66 32.60 -42.32
N TYR A 190 5.28 33.67 -41.77
CA TYR A 190 5.79 33.64 -40.40
C TYR A 190 4.64 33.59 -39.40
N ASP A 191 4.62 32.55 -38.56
CA ASP A 191 3.74 32.45 -37.40
C ASP A 191 4.54 32.83 -36.15
N GLU A 192 4.10 33.84 -35.40
CA GLU A 192 4.75 34.33 -34.18
C GLU A 192 4.88 33.24 -33.08
N LYS A 193 4.12 32.14 -33.20
CA LYS A 193 4.18 30.99 -32.28
C LYS A 193 5.24 29.95 -32.66
N SER A 194 5.78 30.00 -33.87
CA SER A 194 6.79 29.07 -34.38
C SER A 194 8.20 29.64 -34.19
N GLN A 195 9.10 28.85 -33.62
CA GLN A 195 10.51 29.24 -33.45
C GLN A 195 11.27 29.21 -34.77
N ASP A 196 10.83 28.41 -35.74
CA ASP A 196 11.47 28.23 -37.04
C ASP A 196 10.48 28.52 -38.17
N ILE A 197 11.01 28.98 -39.33
CA ILE A 197 10.24 29.26 -40.54
C ILE A 197 10.47 28.11 -41.50
N TYR A 198 9.40 27.52 -42.02
CA TYR A 198 9.49 26.51 -43.07
C TYR A 198 9.81 27.18 -44.40
N ALA A 199 10.71 26.57 -45.17
CA ALA A 199 11.11 27.04 -46.49
C ALA A 199 11.30 25.83 -47.44
N ALA A 200 10.85 25.99 -48.65
CA ALA A 200 11.07 25.05 -49.72
C ALA A 200 11.96 25.69 -50.82
N LEU A 201 12.93 24.95 -51.28
CA LEU A 201 13.82 25.38 -52.35
C LEU A 201 13.73 24.36 -53.48
N ILE A 202 13.31 24.81 -54.67
CA ILE A 202 13.31 24.04 -55.93
C ILE A 202 14.51 24.48 -56.74
N TYR A 203 15.29 23.55 -57.28
CA TYR A 203 16.50 23.87 -58.02
C TYR A 203 16.80 22.83 -59.11
N SER A 204 17.63 23.24 -60.05
CA SER A 204 18.12 22.32 -61.09
C SER A 204 19.09 21.29 -60.51
N ARG A 205 18.99 20.03 -60.88
CA ARG A 205 19.93 18.98 -60.42
C ARG A 205 21.39 19.27 -60.79
N SER A 206 21.64 20.14 -61.76
CA SER A 206 23.01 20.55 -62.15
C SER A 206 23.75 21.33 -61.06
N ILE A 207 23.04 21.94 -60.09
CA ILE A 207 23.56 22.77 -59.04
C ILE A 207 23.32 22.18 -57.64
N GLU A 208 23.00 20.88 -57.54
CA GLU A 208 22.62 20.22 -56.26
C GLU A 208 23.69 20.32 -55.19
N ASP A 209 24.99 20.11 -55.55
CA ASP A 209 26.09 20.14 -54.59
C ASP A 209 26.31 21.55 -54.04
N GLU A 210 26.16 22.57 -54.88
CA GLU A 210 26.29 23.98 -54.51
C GLU A 210 25.16 24.41 -53.59
N ILE A 211 23.94 23.99 -53.85
CA ILE A 211 22.77 24.25 -52.98
C ILE A 211 22.92 23.57 -51.63
N ARG A 212 23.41 22.33 -51.56
CA ARG A 212 23.71 21.67 -50.29
C ARG A 212 24.70 22.44 -49.43
N ASP A 213 25.75 22.95 -50.06
CA ASP A 213 26.74 23.76 -49.37
C ASP A 213 26.15 25.06 -48.81
N VAL A 214 25.29 25.75 -49.58
CA VAL A 214 24.60 26.96 -49.12
C VAL A 214 23.65 26.64 -47.97
N CYS A 215 22.89 25.59 -48.06
CA CYS A 215 21.98 25.13 -47.00
C CYS A 215 22.75 24.85 -45.69
N ALA A 216 23.87 24.13 -45.78
CA ALA A 216 24.68 23.77 -44.60
C ALA A 216 25.31 25.01 -43.93
N LYS A 217 25.80 25.99 -44.73
CA LYS A 217 26.46 27.21 -44.20
C LYS A 217 25.49 28.20 -43.58
N ASN A 218 24.22 28.20 -43.99
CA ASN A 218 23.23 29.22 -43.58
C ASN A 218 22.19 28.66 -42.54
N GLY A 219 22.42 27.46 -41.98
CA GLY A 219 21.58 26.91 -40.92
C GLY A 219 20.21 26.42 -41.39
N PHE A 220 20.12 26.02 -42.68
CA PHE A 220 18.94 25.33 -43.19
C PHE A 220 18.95 23.88 -42.72
N THR A 221 17.92 23.50 -41.97
CA THR A 221 17.75 22.13 -41.47
C THR A 221 16.75 21.42 -42.34
N PRO A 222 17.18 20.41 -43.15
CA PRO A 222 16.25 19.66 -43.98
C PRO A 222 15.23 18.87 -43.19
N VAL A 223 13.98 18.87 -43.64
CA VAL A 223 12.88 18.04 -43.13
C VAL A 223 12.68 16.91 -44.11
N GLU A 224 12.75 15.68 -43.62
CA GLU A 224 12.49 14.51 -44.46
C GLU A 224 10.99 14.41 -44.77
N VAL A 225 10.64 14.47 -46.02
CA VAL A 225 9.27 14.24 -46.55
C VAL A 225 9.15 12.79 -46.93
N PRO A 226 8.18 12.04 -46.42
CA PRO A 226 8.00 10.65 -46.78
C PRO A 226 7.80 10.47 -48.30
N ALA A 227 8.52 9.52 -48.88
CA ALA A 227 8.47 9.25 -50.33
C ALA A 227 7.07 8.83 -50.86
N SER A 228 6.17 8.45 -49.96
CA SER A 228 4.77 8.12 -50.26
C SER A 228 3.90 9.33 -50.62
N LEU A 229 4.36 10.54 -50.36
CA LEU A 229 3.63 11.78 -50.61
C LEU A 229 4.03 12.31 -52.01
N THR A 230 3.13 12.19 -53.00
CA THR A 230 3.42 12.56 -54.39
C THR A 230 2.49 13.63 -54.94
N ALA A 231 1.26 13.73 -54.46
CA ALA A 231 0.25 14.68 -54.89
C ALA A 231 0.45 16.09 -54.27
N SER A 232 -0.48 17.00 -54.43
CA SER A 232 -0.46 18.30 -53.74
C SER A 232 -0.66 18.13 -52.24
N ALA A 233 -0.17 19.07 -51.43
CA ALA A 233 -0.30 19.02 -49.97
C ALA A 233 -1.76 18.93 -49.51
N GLU A 234 -2.69 19.57 -50.26
CA GLU A 234 -4.11 19.59 -49.93
C GLU A 234 -4.78 18.24 -50.25
N GLU A 235 -4.49 17.62 -51.40
CA GLU A 235 -4.99 16.28 -51.80
C GLU A 235 -4.46 15.19 -50.86
N GLU A 236 -3.18 15.23 -50.49
CA GLU A 236 -2.59 14.26 -49.55
C GLU A 236 -3.16 14.42 -48.14
N LYS A 237 -3.47 15.64 -47.71
CA LYS A 237 -4.12 15.92 -46.42
C LYS A 237 -5.53 15.33 -46.37
N GLU A 238 -6.33 15.49 -47.42
CA GLU A 238 -7.66 14.87 -47.52
C GLU A 238 -7.56 13.33 -47.53
N ARG A 239 -6.62 12.78 -48.28
CA ARG A 239 -6.38 11.32 -48.29
C ARG A 239 -6.00 10.79 -46.94
N LEU A 240 -5.04 11.46 -46.25
CA LEU A 240 -4.60 11.04 -44.91
C LEU A 240 -5.68 11.24 -43.84
N ALA A 241 -6.50 12.28 -43.95
CA ALA A 241 -7.64 12.47 -43.03
C ALA A 241 -8.65 11.31 -43.16
N GLY A 242 -8.91 10.86 -44.38
CA GLY A 242 -9.72 9.67 -44.64
C GLY A 242 -9.08 8.38 -44.08
N GLU A 243 -7.77 8.21 -44.24
CA GLU A 243 -7.03 7.06 -43.72
C GLU A 243 -7.01 7.03 -42.20
N ILE A 244 -6.74 8.19 -41.55
CA ILE A 244 -6.78 8.35 -40.07
C ILE A 244 -8.17 7.99 -39.56
N SER A 245 -9.24 8.52 -40.18
CA SER A 245 -10.61 8.22 -39.78
C SER A 245 -10.95 6.72 -39.89
N ALA A 246 -10.48 6.06 -40.95
CA ALA A 246 -10.67 4.63 -41.15
C ALA A 246 -9.89 3.80 -40.08
N LEU A 247 -8.66 4.21 -39.76
CA LEU A 247 -7.85 3.55 -38.75
C LEU A 247 -8.43 3.78 -37.33
N GLU A 248 -8.94 4.96 -37.03
CA GLU A 248 -9.64 5.26 -35.78
C GLU A 248 -10.92 4.42 -35.61
N ALA A 249 -11.69 4.29 -36.70
CA ALA A 249 -12.87 3.42 -36.72
C ALA A 249 -12.50 1.95 -36.48
N LYS A 250 -11.39 1.49 -37.08
CA LYS A 250 -10.89 0.12 -36.87
C LYS A 250 -10.34 -0.08 -35.44
N GLU A 251 -9.66 0.89 -34.88
CA GLU A 251 -9.22 0.84 -33.46
C GLU A 251 -10.43 0.75 -32.52
N ALA A 252 -11.48 1.51 -32.77
CA ALA A 252 -12.71 1.45 -32.00
C ALA A 252 -13.43 0.09 -32.14
N GLU A 253 -13.42 -0.51 -33.32
CA GLU A 253 -13.97 -1.87 -33.54
C GLU A 253 -13.18 -2.91 -32.72
N LEU A 254 -11.84 -2.84 -32.74
CA LEU A 254 -10.98 -3.75 -32.02
C LEU A 254 -11.12 -3.57 -30.49
N ALA A 255 -11.25 -2.33 -30.02
CA ALA A 255 -11.55 -2.04 -28.63
C ALA A 255 -12.88 -2.69 -28.20
N SER A 256 -13.94 -2.57 -29.01
CA SER A 256 -15.20 -3.24 -28.75
C SER A 256 -15.08 -4.77 -28.73
N LYS A 257 -14.22 -5.36 -29.58
CA LYS A 257 -13.96 -6.81 -29.54
C LYS A 257 -13.27 -7.24 -28.24
N ILE A 258 -12.33 -6.44 -27.74
CA ILE A 258 -11.69 -6.70 -26.43
C ILE A 258 -12.71 -6.57 -25.30
N ASP A 259 -13.59 -5.55 -25.34
CA ASP A 259 -14.63 -5.36 -24.33
C ASP A 259 -15.58 -6.57 -24.28
N VAL A 260 -16.00 -7.11 -25.44
CA VAL A 260 -16.84 -8.32 -25.51
C VAL A 260 -16.09 -9.54 -24.95
N LEU A 261 -14.81 -9.72 -25.32
CA LEU A 261 -13.99 -10.82 -24.79
C LEU A 261 -13.82 -10.69 -23.27
N ALA A 262 -13.70 -9.47 -22.75
CA ALA A 262 -13.61 -9.22 -21.33
C ALA A 262 -14.91 -9.58 -20.61
N GLU A 263 -16.05 -9.15 -21.15
CA GLU A 263 -17.37 -9.40 -20.56
C GLU A 263 -17.70 -10.91 -20.47
N GLU A 264 -17.33 -11.65 -21.52
CA GLU A 264 -17.55 -13.10 -21.59
C GLU A 264 -16.59 -13.91 -20.68
N ASN A 265 -15.32 -13.50 -20.58
CA ASN A 265 -14.29 -14.37 -20.02
C ASN A 265 -13.79 -13.95 -18.64
N VAL A 266 -13.80 -12.65 -18.25
CA VAL A 266 -13.24 -12.20 -16.97
C VAL A 266 -13.84 -12.90 -15.76
N PRO A 267 -15.18 -13.11 -15.64
CA PRO A 267 -15.74 -13.82 -14.49
C PRO A 267 -15.26 -15.27 -14.37
N THR A 268 -15.02 -15.93 -15.51
CA THR A 268 -14.49 -17.30 -15.55
C THR A 268 -13.00 -17.32 -15.21
N VAL A 269 -12.22 -16.42 -15.78
CA VAL A 269 -10.78 -16.28 -15.54
C VAL A 269 -10.49 -15.97 -14.05
N GLN A 270 -11.31 -15.13 -13.42
CA GLN A 270 -11.20 -14.83 -11.98
C GLN A 270 -11.41 -16.08 -11.12
N LYS A 271 -12.42 -16.91 -11.42
CA LYS A 271 -12.65 -18.18 -10.72
C LYS A 271 -11.51 -19.16 -10.94
N LEU A 272 -11.01 -19.27 -12.16
CA LEU A 272 -9.87 -20.12 -12.50
C LEU A 272 -8.57 -19.63 -11.87
N SER A 273 -8.42 -18.32 -11.63
CA SER A 273 -7.30 -17.79 -10.87
C SER A 273 -7.25 -18.36 -9.45
N ASP A 274 -8.37 -18.35 -8.73
CA ASP A 274 -8.43 -18.94 -7.39
C ASP A 274 -8.20 -20.46 -7.42
N TYR A 275 -8.70 -21.17 -8.43
CA TYR A 275 -8.48 -22.60 -8.61
C TYR A 275 -6.99 -22.93 -8.81
N TYR A 276 -6.34 -22.35 -9.80
CA TYR A 276 -4.95 -22.65 -10.12
C TYR A 276 -3.97 -22.13 -9.06
N ASN A 277 -4.27 -21.02 -8.37
CA ASN A 277 -3.52 -20.58 -7.21
C ASN A 277 -3.64 -21.56 -6.03
N SER A 278 -4.82 -22.14 -5.81
CA SER A 278 -5.03 -23.16 -4.79
C SER A 278 -4.25 -24.45 -5.13
N LEU A 279 -4.25 -24.87 -6.40
CA LEU A 279 -3.44 -26.00 -6.84
C LEU A 279 -1.94 -25.71 -6.73
N SER A 280 -1.49 -24.52 -7.08
CA SER A 280 -0.09 -24.11 -6.94
C SER A 280 0.38 -24.19 -5.49
N ALA A 281 -0.43 -23.69 -4.54
CA ALA A 281 -0.13 -23.79 -3.12
C ALA A 281 -0.05 -25.26 -2.68
N ARG A 282 -0.96 -26.11 -3.14
CA ARG A 282 -0.99 -27.56 -2.85
C ARG A 282 0.24 -28.27 -3.39
N TYR A 283 0.55 -28.10 -4.66
CA TYR A 283 1.69 -28.77 -5.30
C TYR A 283 3.04 -28.28 -4.75
N ASN A 284 3.19 -26.99 -4.49
CA ASN A 284 4.40 -26.47 -3.87
C ASN A 284 4.57 -26.98 -2.43
N GLY A 285 3.49 -27.07 -1.66
CA GLY A 285 3.50 -27.69 -0.34
C GLY A 285 3.92 -29.16 -0.41
N THR A 286 3.36 -29.90 -1.34
CA THR A 286 3.71 -31.30 -1.61
C THR A 286 5.17 -31.48 -2.00
N ALA A 287 5.70 -30.59 -2.83
CA ALA A 287 7.11 -30.64 -3.26
C ALA A 287 8.12 -30.46 -2.11
N MET A 288 7.67 -30.05 -0.93
CA MET A 288 8.47 -29.95 0.29
C MET A 288 8.47 -31.25 1.13
N SER A 289 7.70 -32.28 0.71
CA SER A 289 7.61 -33.55 1.41
C SER A 289 8.75 -34.48 1.00
N ASP A 290 9.23 -35.32 1.95
CA ASP A 290 10.20 -36.35 1.68
C ASP A 290 9.51 -37.59 1.10
N GLU A 291 10.15 -38.28 0.16
CA GLU A 291 9.60 -39.48 -0.43
C GLU A 291 10.58 -40.66 -0.42
N THR A 292 10.02 -41.85 -0.28
CA THR A 292 10.66 -43.14 -0.54
C THR A 292 9.94 -43.79 -1.72
N ASP A 293 10.29 -45.05 -2.06
CA ASP A 293 9.65 -45.79 -3.16
C ASP A 293 8.12 -45.85 -3.06
N SER A 294 7.55 -45.96 -1.85
CA SER A 294 6.11 -46.16 -1.62
C SER A 294 5.48 -45.28 -0.54
N VAL A 295 6.30 -44.63 0.30
CA VAL A 295 5.84 -43.83 1.44
C VAL A 295 6.26 -42.38 1.26
N MET A 296 5.38 -41.47 1.62
CA MET A 296 5.65 -40.02 1.71
C MET A 296 5.64 -39.60 3.18
N LEU A 297 6.51 -38.65 3.49
CA LEU A 297 6.61 -37.98 4.78
C LEU A 297 6.42 -36.48 4.58
N THR A 298 5.32 -35.97 5.11
CA THR A 298 5.05 -34.52 5.13
C THR A 298 5.18 -34.00 6.55
N ARG A 299 6.06 -33.00 6.74
CA ARG A 299 6.23 -32.30 8.03
C ARG A 299 5.52 -30.96 7.99
N PHE A 300 4.80 -30.63 9.06
CA PHE A 300 4.09 -29.35 9.14
C PHE A 300 3.87 -28.89 10.57
N TRP A 301 3.73 -27.57 10.72
CA TRP A 301 3.28 -26.97 11.97
C TRP A 301 1.76 -26.89 11.99
N LEU A 302 1.18 -27.15 13.16
CA LEU A 302 -0.25 -27.02 13.37
C LEU A 302 -0.56 -26.48 14.77
N PRO A 303 -1.68 -25.73 14.95
CA PRO A 303 -2.15 -25.31 16.27
C PRO A 303 -2.54 -26.53 17.13
N ALA A 304 -2.08 -26.56 18.38
CA ALA A 304 -2.31 -27.68 19.28
C ALA A 304 -3.80 -27.94 19.59
N ASP A 305 -4.62 -26.89 19.55
CA ASP A 305 -6.08 -26.96 19.76
C ASP A 305 -6.86 -27.58 18.59
N ARG A 306 -6.24 -27.64 17.39
CA ARG A 306 -6.84 -28.26 16.19
C ARG A 306 -6.24 -29.62 15.83
N ALA A 307 -5.33 -30.12 16.65
CA ALA A 307 -4.61 -31.35 16.34
C ALA A 307 -5.55 -32.59 16.23
N ASP A 308 -6.56 -32.68 17.07
CA ASP A 308 -7.51 -33.82 17.05
C ASP A 308 -8.45 -33.74 15.84
N GLU A 309 -8.91 -32.56 15.46
CA GLU A 309 -9.71 -32.34 14.23
C GLU A 309 -8.95 -32.78 12.98
N ILE A 310 -7.67 -32.39 12.89
CA ILE A 310 -6.82 -32.73 11.75
C ILE A 310 -6.56 -34.25 11.71
N ARG A 311 -6.32 -34.85 12.86
CA ARG A 311 -6.13 -36.30 12.97
C ARG A 311 -7.36 -37.07 12.45
N GLU A 312 -8.56 -36.71 12.93
CA GLU A 312 -9.81 -37.36 12.48
C GLU A 312 -10.00 -37.25 10.96
N LYS A 313 -9.75 -36.08 10.38
CA LYS A 313 -9.88 -35.87 8.93
C LYS A 313 -8.89 -36.71 8.13
N ILE A 314 -7.66 -36.86 8.60
CA ILE A 314 -6.62 -37.62 7.91
C ILE A 314 -6.90 -39.14 8.03
N GLU A 315 -7.24 -39.63 9.22
CA GLU A 315 -7.57 -41.03 9.47
C GLU A 315 -8.84 -41.50 8.71
N ALA A 316 -9.75 -40.57 8.41
CA ALA A 316 -10.95 -40.87 7.60
C ALA A 316 -10.62 -41.14 6.11
N ILE A 317 -9.46 -40.68 5.61
CA ILE A 317 -9.05 -40.87 4.21
C ILE A 317 -8.45 -42.26 4.00
N SER A 318 -7.61 -42.72 4.92
CA SER A 318 -6.96 -44.02 4.82
C SER A 318 -6.58 -44.56 6.21
N THR A 319 -6.62 -45.86 6.35
CA THR A 319 -6.14 -46.59 7.56
C THR A 319 -4.61 -46.73 7.59
N ASP A 320 -3.96 -46.57 6.44
CA ASP A 320 -2.50 -46.71 6.27
C ASP A 320 -1.79 -45.37 6.41
N VAL A 321 -2.21 -44.56 7.38
CA VAL A 321 -1.67 -43.24 7.69
C VAL A 321 -1.25 -43.18 9.15
N GLU A 322 -0.07 -42.70 9.42
CA GLU A 322 0.43 -42.48 10.78
C GLU A 322 0.77 -41.01 10.99
N LEU A 323 0.12 -40.36 11.97
CA LEU A 323 0.37 -38.97 12.37
C LEU A 323 1.08 -38.95 13.72
N VAL A 324 2.35 -38.59 13.70
CA VAL A 324 3.17 -38.41 14.90
C VAL A 324 3.19 -36.93 15.27
N LEU A 325 2.78 -36.62 16.48
CA LEU A 325 2.78 -35.24 17.00
C LEU A 325 3.86 -35.09 18.07
N SER A 326 4.71 -34.07 17.93
CA SER A 326 5.75 -33.72 18.88
C SER A 326 5.68 -32.23 19.26
N ASP A 327 6.21 -31.89 20.43
CA ASP A 327 6.42 -30.48 20.77
C ASP A 327 7.68 -29.96 20.08
N PRO A 328 7.73 -28.65 19.73
CA PRO A 328 8.90 -28.05 19.08
C PRO A 328 10.18 -28.22 19.91
N ALA A 329 11.26 -28.66 19.29
CA ALA A 329 12.56 -28.80 19.93
C ALA A 329 13.09 -27.44 20.45
N PRO A 330 13.98 -27.42 21.48
CA PRO A 330 14.49 -26.17 22.04
C PRO A 330 15.25 -25.28 21.04
N ASP A 331 15.85 -25.87 20.06
CA ASP A 331 16.64 -25.25 18.98
C ASP A 331 15.80 -24.88 17.74
N GLU A 332 14.56 -25.37 17.64
CA GLU A 332 13.65 -24.99 16.56
C GLU A 332 12.95 -23.66 16.86
N GLU A 333 12.80 -22.82 15.83
CA GLU A 333 12.02 -21.58 15.85
C GLU A 333 10.73 -21.78 15.04
N PRO A 334 9.64 -22.25 15.66
CA PRO A 334 8.34 -22.39 14.98
C PRO A 334 7.79 -21.03 14.57
N PRO A 335 6.94 -20.95 13.54
CA PRO A 335 6.24 -19.74 13.19
C PRO A 335 5.30 -19.30 14.33
N SER A 336 4.96 -18.04 14.35
CA SER A 336 4.10 -17.47 15.40
C SER A 336 2.68 -17.24 14.86
N LEU A 337 1.70 -17.78 15.59
CA LEU A 337 0.28 -17.56 15.36
C LEU A 337 -0.29 -16.79 16.56
N LEU A 338 -0.84 -15.60 16.31
CA LEU A 338 -1.52 -14.82 17.34
C LEU A 338 -2.92 -15.36 17.58
N ASN A 339 -3.16 -15.89 18.79
CA ASN A 339 -4.47 -16.38 19.23
C ASN A 339 -4.97 -15.53 20.40
N ASN A 340 -5.44 -14.33 20.08
CA ASN A 340 -5.99 -13.38 21.02
C ASN A 340 -7.52 -13.47 21.07
N GLY A 341 -8.09 -13.20 22.26
CA GLY A 341 -9.54 -13.13 22.44
C GLY A 341 -10.20 -12.06 21.56
N ASN A 342 -11.50 -12.20 21.33
CA ASN A 342 -12.29 -11.36 20.40
C ASN A 342 -12.15 -9.84 20.62
N THR A 343 -11.84 -9.39 21.85
CA THR A 343 -11.65 -7.98 22.17
C THR A 343 -10.27 -7.46 21.76
N VAL A 344 -9.24 -8.31 21.83
CA VAL A 344 -7.85 -7.96 21.53
C VAL A 344 -7.50 -8.28 20.08
N ARG A 345 -8.11 -9.30 19.51
CA ARG A 345 -7.87 -9.79 18.14
C ARG A 345 -7.85 -8.68 17.07
N PRO A 346 -8.75 -7.68 17.07
CA PRO A 346 -8.69 -6.58 16.10
C PRO A 346 -7.40 -5.77 16.13
N PHE A 347 -6.68 -5.79 17.26
CA PHE A 347 -5.41 -5.11 17.41
C PHE A 347 -4.20 -5.94 16.95
N ASN A 348 -4.38 -7.24 16.60
CA ASN A 348 -3.29 -8.08 16.07
C ASN A 348 -2.64 -7.46 14.84
N ILE A 349 -3.45 -6.83 13.96
CA ILE A 349 -2.95 -6.17 12.76
C ILE A 349 -1.89 -5.10 13.07
N LEU A 350 -1.99 -4.42 14.22
CA LEU A 350 -1.01 -3.42 14.63
C LEU A 350 0.34 -4.06 14.98
N THR A 351 0.32 -5.25 15.58
CA THR A 351 1.53 -6.01 15.89
C THR A 351 2.14 -6.60 14.62
N GLU A 352 1.33 -7.18 13.75
CA GLU A 352 1.74 -7.78 12.48
C GLU A 352 2.33 -6.74 11.51
N LEU A 353 1.81 -5.51 11.50
CA LEU A 353 2.36 -4.39 10.71
C LEU A 353 3.79 -4.00 11.12
N TYR A 354 4.17 -4.24 12.37
CA TYR A 354 5.52 -3.98 12.84
C TYR A 354 6.43 -5.18 12.60
N SER A 355 6.12 -6.29 13.22
CA SER A 355 6.82 -7.58 13.08
C SER A 355 6.09 -8.64 13.89
N SER A 356 6.02 -9.88 13.43
CA SER A 356 5.49 -10.99 14.22
C SER A 356 6.39 -11.27 15.44
N PRO A 357 5.82 -11.61 16.61
CA PRO A 357 6.60 -11.99 17.78
C PRO A 357 7.31 -13.33 17.55
N LYS A 358 8.42 -13.56 18.21
CA LYS A 358 9.02 -14.89 18.25
C LYS A 358 8.08 -15.86 18.98
N TYR A 359 8.08 -17.13 18.56
CA TYR A 359 7.21 -18.17 19.13
C TYR A 359 7.26 -18.24 20.67
N ARG A 360 8.46 -18.11 21.25
CA ARG A 360 8.68 -18.12 22.72
C ARG A 360 8.67 -16.73 23.35
N GLY A 361 8.48 -15.68 22.55
CA GLY A 361 8.45 -14.30 23.00
C GLY A 361 7.13 -13.89 23.65
N ILE A 362 7.10 -12.66 24.13
CA ILE A 362 5.88 -12.04 24.65
C ILE A 362 5.06 -11.50 23.48
N ASP A 363 3.76 -11.79 23.48
CA ASP A 363 2.81 -11.11 22.59
C ASP A 363 2.57 -9.68 23.07
N PRO A 364 2.95 -8.66 22.30
CA PRO A 364 2.75 -7.28 22.69
C PRO A 364 1.30 -6.80 22.50
N THR A 365 0.47 -7.51 21.75
CA THR A 365 -0.87 -7.06 21.35
C THR A 365 -1.78 -6.73 22.53
N PRO A 366 -1.95 -7.60 23.55
CA PRO A 366 -2.78 -7.28 24.70
C PRO A 366 -2.26 -6.08 25.52
N LEU A 367 -0.95 -5.82 25.42
CA LEU A 367 -0.28 -4.76 26.16
C LEU A 367 -0.41 -3.40 25.45
N LEU A 368 -0.33 -3.39 24.12
CA LEU A 368 -0.48 -2.18 23.33
C LEU A 368 -1.94 -1.74 23.16
N ALA A 369 -2.89 -2.70 23.10
CA ALA A 369 -4.28 -2.44 22.75
C ALA A 369 -4.94 -1.33 23.60
N PRO A 370 -4.86 -1.35 24.97
CA PRO A 370 -5.49 -0.31 25.79
C PRO A 370 -4.87 1.07 25.57
N PHE A 371 -3.56 1.15 25.40
CA PHE A 371 -2.87 2.41 25.16
C PHE A 371 -3.17 2.97 23.77
N PHE A 372 -3.16 2.13 22.74
CA PHE A 372 -3.53 2.55 21.40
C PHE A 372 -4.97 3.07 21.35
N TRP A 373 -5.89 2.37 22.02
CA TRP A 373 -7.29 2.76 22.12
C TRP A 373 -7.46 4.15 22.74
N VAL A 374 -6.78 4.42 23.86
CA VAL A 374 -6.80 5.73 24.53
C VAL A 374 -6.15 6.82 23.66
N PHE A 375 -4.96 6.54 23.10
CA PHE A 375 -4.21 7.53 22.31
C PHE A 375 -4.93 7.91 21.03
N PHE A 376 -5.55 6.93 20.35
CA PHE A 376 -6.37 7.21 19.17
C PHE A 376 -7.53 8.16 19.52
N GLY A 377 -8.24 7.87 20.61
CA GLY A 377 -9.34 8.72 21.08
C GLY A 377 -8.89 10.15 21.40
N MET A 378 -7.71 10.31 22.03
CA MET A 378 -7.13 11.62 22.35
C MET A 378 -6.70 12.38 21.09
N CYS A 379 -6.13 11.69 20.09
CA CYS A 379 -5.66 12.31 18.85
C CYS A 379 -6.81 12.80 17.97
N LEU A 380 -7.89 12.01 17.82
CA LEU A 380 -9.06 12.41 17.05
C LEU A 380 -9.93 13.42 17.81
N GLY A 381 -10.08 13.22 19.10
CA GLY A 381 -10.51 14.17 20.12
C GLY A 381 -11.92 14.76 19.98
N ASP A 382 -12.80 14.26 19.11
CA ASP A 382 -14.09 14.87 18.79
C ASP A 382 -15.25 13.86 18.87
N ALA A 383 -16.23 14.11 19.74
CA ALA A 383 -17.37 13.22 19.95
C ALA A 383 -18.27 13.11 18.71
N GLY A 384 -18.44 14.18 17.94
CA GLY A 384 -19.22 14.17 16.69
C GLY A 384 -18.61 13.25 15.65
N TYR A 385 -17.28 13.32 15.49
CA TYR A 385 -16.54 12.42 14.58
C TYR A 385 -16.62 10.96 15.06
N GLY A 386 -16.50 10.72 16.37
CA GLY A 386 -16.68 9.40 16.95
C GLY A 386 -18.05 8.78 16.62
N ILE A 387 -19.15 9.56 16.76
CA ILE A 387 -20.50 9.08 16.43
C ILE A 387 -20.63 8.77 14.92
N VAL A 388 -20.13 9.64 14.04
CA VAL A 388 -20.21 9.43 12.58
C VAL A 388 -19.48 8.16 12.17
N VAL A 389 -18.25 7.96 12.65
CA VAL A 389 -17.45 6.76 12.34
C VAL A 389 -18.11 5.50 12.90
N PHE A 390 -18.59 5.55 14.15
CA PHE A 390 -19.34 4.44 14.75
C PHE A 390 -20.58 4.08 13.91
N GLY A 391 -21.39 5.08 13.55
CA GLY A 391 -22.60 4.88 12.76
C GLY A 391 -22.32 4.30 11.37
N LEU A 392 -21.26 4.79 10.71
CA LEU A 392 -20.83 4.28 9.41
C LEU A 392 -20.40 2.79 9.50
N ILE A 393 -19.62 2.43 10.51
CA ILE A 393 -19.18 1.05 10.72
C ILE A 393 -20.35 0.14 11.04
N MET A 394 -21.28 0.58 11.89
CA MET A 394 -22.48 -0.19 12.19
C MET A 394 -23.38 -0.37 10.96
N TYR A 395 -23.46 0.64 10.09
CA TYR A 395 -24.12 0.51 8.79
C TYR A 395 -23.45 -0.54 7.90
N VAL A 396 -22.11 -0.54 7.83
CA VAL A 396 -21.34 -1.54 7.07
C VAL A 396 -21.63 -2.94 7.60
N PHE A 397 -21.57 -3.17 8.91
CA PHE A 397 -21.87 -4.49 9.49
C PHE A 397 -23.33 -4.95 9.30
N LYS A 398 -24.25 -4.01 9.23
CA LYS A 398 -25.65 -4.33 8.94
C LYS A 398 -25.90 -4.66 7.47
N LYS A 399 -25.23 -3.93 6.56
CA LYS A 399 -25.35 -4.15 5.11
C LYS A 399 -24.61 -5.42 4.66
N TYR A 400 -23.38 -5.63 5.16
CA TYR A 400 -22.52 -6.74 4.75
C TYR A 400 -22.40 -7.77 5.87
N ARG A 401 -22.96 -8.96 5.67
CA ARG A 401 -22.97 -10.01 6.70
C ARG A 401 -21.76 -10.96 6.64
N LYS A 402 -21.16 -11.12 5.45
CA LYS A 402 -20.05 -12.05 5.21
C LYS A 402 -18.81 -11.25 4.77
N ILE A 403 -18.23 -10.50 5.71
CA ILE A 403 -16.98 -9.77 5.49
C ILE A 403 -15.81 -10.72 5.74
N ALA A 404 -14.77 -10.66 4.90
CA ALA A 404 -13.55 -11.43 5.08
C ALA A 404 -12.93 -11.19 6.48
N PRO A 405 -12.44 -12.23 7.18
CA PRO A 405 -12.00 -12.13 8.58
C PRO A 405 -11.02 -11.00 8.86
N GLY A 406 -9.97 -10.84 8.03
CA GLY A 406 -8.99 -9.76 8.21
C GLY A 406 -9.58 -8.35 8.04
N VAL A 407 -10.45 -8.16 7.05
CA VAL A 407 -11.15 -6.89 6.83
C VAL A 407 -12.13 -6.59 7.97
N LYS A 408 -12.82 -7.63 8.46
CA LYS A 408 -13.72 -7.50 9.62
C LYS A 408 -12.96 -7.08 10.87
N ASP A 409 -11.80 -7.67 11.13
CA ASP A 409 -10.96 -7.32 12.28
C ASP A 409 -10.46 -5.88 12.17
N PHE A 410 -10.04 -5.44 10.97
CA PHE A 410 -9.63 -4.06 10.74
C PHE A 410 -10.77 -3.05 10.96
N ILE A 411 -11.97 -3.33 10.45
CA ILE A 411 -13.14 -2.46 10.68
C ILE A 411 -13.53 -2.47 12.16
N THR A 412 -13.42 -3.61 12.85
CA THR A 412 -13.71 -3.72 14.29
C THR A 412 -12.71 -2.92 15.13
N LEU A 413 -11.44 -2.83 14.72
CA LEU A 413 -10.45 -1.95 15.34
C LEU A 413 -10.95 -0.49 15.35
N PHE A 414 -11.40 0.02 14.20
CA PHE A 414 -11.93 1.39 14.11
C PHE A 414 -13.25 1.55 14.88
N LEU A 415 -14.06 0.50 15.00
CA LEU A 415 -15.24 0.53 15.87
C LEU A 415 -14.84 0.79 17.33
N PHE A 416 -13.85 0.08 17.85
CA PHE A 416 -13.33 0.35 19.21
C PHE A 416 -12.72 1.74 19.33
N CYS A 417 -11.94 2.17 18.33
CA CYS A 417 -11.35 3.50 18.29
C CYS A 417 -12.41 4.62 18.26
N SER A 418 -13.53 4.41 17.55
CA SER A 418 -14.63 5.40 17.50
C SER A 418 -15.31 5.58 18.86
N VAL A 419 -15.43 4.50 19.65
CA VAL A 419 -15.93 4.57 21.03
C VAL A 419 -14.98 5.36 21.92
N SER A 420 -13.67 5.12 21.82
CA SER A 420 -12.67 5.92 22.55
C SER A 420 -12.73 7.40 22.18
N THR A 421 -12.84 7.69 20.88
CA THR A 421 -12.98 9.06 20.36
C THR A 421 -14.23 9.75 20.91
N PHE A 422 -15.35 9.04 20.95
CA PHE A 422 -16.58 9.58 21.54
C PHE A 422 -16.39 9.90 23.02
N ILE A 423 -15.85 8.98 23.81
CA ILE A 423 -15.60 9.17 25.24
C ILE A 423 -14.70 10.38 25.48
N TYR A 424 -13.56 10.44 24.80
CA TYR A 424 -12.64 11.55 24.95
C TYR A 424 -13.21 12.87 24.44
N GLY A 425 -13.94 12.87 23.33
CA GLY A 425 -14.61 14.04 22.78
C GLY A 425 -15.67 14.63 23.72
N VAL A 426 -16.39 13.77 24.46
CA VAL A 426 -17.30 14.22 25.53
C VAL A 426 -16.53 14.83 26.70
N ILE A 427 -15.41 14.22 27.10
CA ILE A 427 -14.56 14.73 28.19
C ILE A 427 -13.93 16.08 27.83
N SER A 428 -13.53 16.26 26.57
CA SER A 428 -12.93 17.50 26.05
C SER A 428 -13.97 18.54 25.63
N GLY A 429 -15.25 18.16 25.53
CA GLY A 429 -16.34 19.05 25.11
C GLY A 429 -16.33 19.39 23.61
N SER A 430 -15.58 18.64 22.79
CA SER A 430 -15.53 18.83 21.34
C SER A 430 -16.62 18.02 20.62
N PHE A 431 -17.47 18.70 19.88
CA PHE A 431 -18.52 18.12 19.04
C PHE A 431 -18.48 18.81 17.68
N PHE A 432 -17.90 18.17 16.68
CA PHE A 432 -17.56 18.80 15.39
C PHE A 432 -16.82 20.14 15.61
N GLY A 433 -15.75 20.11 16.43
CA GLY A 433 -15.11 21.30 16.96
C GLY A 433 -16.04 22.03 17.96
N ASN A 434 -16.44 23.25 17.65
CA ASN A 434 -17.35 24.08 18.45
C ASN A 434 -18.79 24.16 17.88
N PHE A 435 -19.26 23.13 17.18
CA PHE A 435 -20.56 23.14 16.51
C PHE A 435 -21.72 23.42 17.47
N ILE A 436 -21.68 22.85 18.69
CA ILE A 436 -22.70 23.11 19.72
C ILE A 436 -22.73 24.59 20.10
N ASP A 437 -21.57 25.21 20.29
CA ASP A 437 -21.47 26.62 20.69
C ASP A 437 -21.93 27.56 19.56
N ALA A 438 -21.65 27.19 18.29
CA ALA A 438 -21.98 28.01 17.13
C ALA A 438 -23.45 27.90 16.69
N PHE A 439 -24.02 26.68 16.73
CA PHE A 439 -25.32 26.41 16.10
C PHE A 439 -26.40 25.87 17.04
N LEU A 440 -26.04 25.36 18.24
CA LEU A 440 -26.96 24.72 19.19
C LEU A 440 -26.81 25.26 20.64
N PRO A 441 -26.98 26.57 20.88
CA PRO A 441 -26.83 27.18 22.20
C PRO A 441 -27.60 26.50 23.36
N PRO A 442 -28.78 25.90 23.16
CA PRO A 442 -29.51 25.22 24.25
C PRO A 442 -28.79 24.01 24.83
N LEU A 443 -27.81 23.41 24.10
CA LEU A 443 -27.05 22.24 24.56
C LEU A 443 -25.76 22.61 25.33
N ILE A 444 -25.38 23.89 25.37
CA ILE A 444 -24.17 24.36 26.06
C ILE A 444 -24.14 23.96 27.54
N PRO A 445 -25.24 24.07 28.34
CA PRO A 445 -25.22 23.65 29.72
C PRO A 445 -24.91 22.16 29.94
N LEU A 446 -25.46 21.31 29.04
CA LEU A 446 -25.20 19.87 29.05
C LEU A 446 -23.75 19.56 28.69
N LYS A 447 -23.21 20.20 27.64
CA LYS A 447 -21.81 20.12 27.25
C LYS A 447 -20.89 20.47 28.42
N ASN A 448 -21.11 21.62 29.06
CA ASN A 448 -20.29 22.10 30.16
C ASN A 448 -20.38 21.22 31.44
N ALA A 449 -21.51 20.53 31.63
CA ALA A 449 -21.67 19.59 32.75
C ALA A 449 -20.87 18.28 32.54
N LEU A 450 -20.62 17.87 31.27
CA LEU A 450 -19.91 16.65 30.95
C LEU A 450 -18.43 16.90 30.65
N MET A 451 -18.07 18.13 30.28
CA MET A 451 -16.70 18.53 29.97
C MET A 451 -15.84 18.58 31.23
N LEU A 452 -14.74 17.84 31.26
CA LEU A 452 -13.77 17.86 32.37
C LEU A 452 -12.58 18.77 32.09
N VAL A 453 -12.10 18.77 30.83
CA VAL A 453 -10.92 19.54 30.42
C VAL A 453 -11.13 20.06 29.03
N ASP A 454 -11.10 21.37 28.85
CA ASP A 454 -11.18 22.01 27.54
C ASP A 454 -9.79 22.24 26.98
N PRO A 455 -9.41 21.59 25.88
CA PRO A 455 -8.11 21.79 25.22
C PRO A 455 -7.86 23.21 24.75
N MET A 456 -8.94 23.96 24.41
CA MET A 456 -8.83 25.31 23.88
C MET A 456 -8.53 26.34 24.96
N THR A 457 -9.14 26.19 26.13
CA THR A 457 -8.95 27.12 27.23
C THR A 457 -7.78 26.71 28.13
N ASN A 458 -7.51 25.41 28.28
CA ASN A 458 -6.50 24.87 29.18
C ASN A 458 -5.52 23.88 28.50
N PRO A 459 -4.79 24.29 27.46
CA PRO A 459 -3.90 23.39 26.70
C PRO A 459 -2.77 22.79 27.55
N MET A 460 -2.31 23.53 28.57
CA MET A 460 -1.26 23.06 29.50
C MET A 460 -1.69 21.90 30.37
N GLN A 461 -2.97 21.80 30.72
CA GLN A 461 -3.49 20.66 31.50
C GLN A 461 -3.54 19.40 30.61
N VAL A 462 -3.98 19.53 29.35
CA VAL A 462 -4.00 18.42 28.40
C VAL A 462 -2.57 17.97 28.07
N LEU A 463 -1.63 18.90 27.93
CA LEU A 463 -0.20 18.58 27.80
C LEU A 463 0.31 17.76 28.97
N GLY A 464 0.00 18.20 30.20
CA GLY A 464 0.38 17.48 31.41
C GLY A 464 -0.19 16.05 31.46
N ILE A 465 -1.45 15.87 31.08
CA ILE A 465 -2.10 14.55 30.99
C ILE A 465 -1.41 13.69 29.90
N SER A 466 -1.11 14.26 28.75
CA SER A 466 -0.43 13.56 27.64
C SER A 466 0.97 13.09 28.05
N LEU A 467 1.75 13.93 28.71
CA LEU A 467 3.09 13.58 29.20
C LEU A 467 3.01 12.54 30.32
N LEU A 468 2.03 12.66 31.25
CA LEU A 468 1.81 11.67 32.30
C LEU A 468 1.48 10.29 31.71
N LEU A 469 0.58 10.23 30.71
CA LEU A 469 0.27 8.99 29.99
C LEU A 469 1.51 8.44 29.30
N GLY A 470 2.37 9.31 28.74
CA GLY A 470 3.65 8.92 28.17
C GLY A 470 4.58 8.27 29.19
N VAL A 471 4.72 8.87 30.36
CA VAL A 471 5.51 8.28 31.46
C VAL A 471 4.95 6.93 31.87
N ILE A 472 3.62 6.81 32.07
CA ILE A 472 2.98 5.54 32.44
C ILE A 472 3.26 4.47 31.36
N HIS A 473 3.12 4.83 30.09
CA HIS A 473 3.33 3.90 28.96
C HIS A 473 4.78 3.40 28.88
N LEU A 474 5.76 4.32 28.96
CA LEU A 474 7.18 3.97 28.96
C LEU A 474 7.57 3.11 30.17
N MET A 475 7.05 3.48 31.36
CA MET A 475 7.31 2.72 32.56
C MET A 475 6.72 1.32 32.50
N PHE A 476 5.54 1.19 31.88
CA PHE A 476 4.93 -0.11 31.65
C PHE A 476 5.79 -0.96 30.69
N GLY A 477 6.38 -0.35 29.65
CA GLY A 477 7.34 -1.01 28.76
C GLY A 477 8.58 -1.55 29.48
N LEU A 478 9.17 -0.74 30.37
CA LEU A 478 10.32 -1.16 31.18
C LEU A 478 9.97 -2.30 32.16
N LEU A 479 8.78 -2.28 32.73
CA LEU A 479 8.32 -3.37 33.62
C LEU A 479 8.14 -4.68 32.85
N ILE A 480 7.65 -4.62 31.61
CA ILE A 480 7.54 -5.81 30.74
C ILE A 480 8.94 -6.34 30.40
N ALA A 481 9.88 -5.45 30.05
CA ALA A 481 11.28 -5.83 29.79
C ALA A 481 11.92 -6.51 31.00
N ALA A 482 11.72 -5.93 32.18
CA ALA A 482 12.20 -6.52 33.42
C ALA A 482 11.57 -7.90 33.69
N TYR A 483 10.26 -8.04 33.48
CA TYR A 483 9.55 -9.31 33.65
C TYR A 483 10.08 -10.39 32.69
N ASP A 484 10.34 -10.03 31.43
CA ASP A 484 10.85 -10.98 30.43
C ASP A 484 12.24 -11.51 30.82
N LYS A 485 13.17 -10.61 31.21
CA LYS A 485 14.50 -10.99 31.69
C LYS A 485 14.46 -11.84 32.96
N LEU A 486 13.57 -11.48 33.89
CA LEU A 486 13.38 -12.27 35.12
C LEU A 486 12.88 -13.68 34.84
N ARG A 487 11.98 -13.84 33.84
CA ARG A 487 11.47 -15.13 33.39
C ARG A 487 12.58 -16.01 32.79
N HIS A 488 13.56 -15.40 32.13
CA HIS A 488 14.72 -16.11 31.55
C HIS A 488 15.88 -16.30 32.54
N GLY A 489 15.72 -15.85 33.81
CA GLY A 489 16.75 -16.01 34.86
C GLY A 489 17.83 -14.93 34.83
N GLU A 490 17.70 -13.89 34.04
CA GLU A 490 18.65 -12.78 33.90
C GLU A 490 18.40 -11.67 34.94
N PHE A 491 18.43 -12.03 36.24
CA PHE A 491 18.08 -11.12 37.33
C PHE A 491 18.95 -9.85 37.36
N ILE A 492 20.26 -9.99 37.17
CA ILE A 492 21.22 -8.86 37.27
C ILE A 492 20.94 -7.86 36.12
N ASP A 493 20.60 -8.36 34.93
CA ASP A 493 20.36 -7.54 33.75
C ASP A 493 18.97 -6.87 33.83
N ALA A 494 17.98 -7.53 34.43
CA ALA A 494 16.68 -6.92 34.73
C ALA A 494 16.79 -5.76 35.70
N VAL A 495 17.57 -5.93 36.79
CA VAL A 495 17.77 -4.87 37.79
C VAL A 495 18.64 -3.74 37.22
N GLY A 496 19.72 -4.08 36.50
CA GLY A 496 20.69 -3.12 35.99
C GLY A 496 20.17 -2.24 34.85
N ASN A 497 19.43 -2.83 33.90
CA ASN A 497 18.94 -2.10 32.73
C ASN A 497 17.51 -1.59 32.87
N ASP A 498 16.60 -2.35 33.49
CA ASP A 498 15.17 -2.00 33.35
C ASP A 498 14.64 -1.37 34.64
N ILE A 499 14.82 -2.05 35.79
CA ILE A 499 14.34 -1.57 37.09
C ILE A 499 15.07 -0.29 37.52
N SER A 500 16.37 -0.18 37.23
CA SER A 500 17.14 1.02 37.55
C SER A 500 16.66 2.27 36.80
N TRP A 501 16.36 2.12 35.49
CA TRP A 501 15.76 3.19 34.69
C TRP A 501 14.34 3.54 35.17
N PHE A 502 13.53 2.53 35.51
CA PHE A 502 12.22 2.76 36.12
C PHE A 502 12.32 3.62 37.38
N LEU A 503 13.23 3.27 38.32
CA LEU A 503 13.44 4.02 39.54
C LEU A 503 13.93 5.45 39.28
N LEU A 504 14.86 5.63 38.34
CA LEU A 504 15.40 6.94 37.97
C LEU A 504 14.30 7.86 37.43
N ILE A 505 13.54 7.38 36.42
CA ILE A 505 12.56 8.23 35.73
C ILE A 505 11.37 8.54 36.62
N VAL A 506 10.80 7.53 37.30
CA VAL A 506 9.69 7.75 38.25
C VAL A 506 10.14 8.65 39.39
N GLY A 507 11.36 8.45 39.88
CA GLY A 507 11.95 9.30 40.94
C GLY A 507 12.09 10.76 40.49
N LEU A 508 12.60 11.01 39.28
CA LEU A 508 12.71 12.36 38.69
C LEU A 508 11.34 13.00 38.46
N CYS A 509 10.34 12.23 37.98
CA CYS A 509 8.99 12.73 37.81
C CYS A 509 8.34 13.14 39.13
N LEU A 510 8.42 12.28 40.16
CA LEU A 510 7.89 12.58 41.51
C LEU A 510 8.59 13.80 42.11
N TYR A 511 9.91 13.90 41.95
CA TYR A 511 10.70 15.03 42.41
C TYR A 511 10.28 16.32 41.71
N GLY A 512 10.18 16.33 40.39
CA GLY A 512 9.81 17.50 39.59
C GLY A 512 8.39 18.00 39.86
N VAL A 513 7.40 17.09 39.91
CA VAL A 513 6.00 17.43 40.23
C VAL A 513 5.86 17.93 41.66
N GLY A 514 6.62 17.33 42.57
CA GLY A 514 6.64 17.74 43.98
C GLY A 514 7.25 19.14 44.19
N LEU A 515 8.33 19.50 43.47
CA LEU A 515 8.88 20.86 43.47
C LEU A 515 7.89 21.89 42.90
N GLY A 516 7.02 21.50 41.97
CA GLY A 516 5.92 22.31 41.48
C GLY A 516 4.79 22.54 42.49
N GLY A 517 4.89 22.01 43.70
CA GLY A 517 3.90 22.18 44.77
C GLY A 517 2.61 21.36 44.62
N MET A 518 2.57 20.44 43.65
CA MET A 518 1.40 19.60 43.37
C MET A 518 1.32 18.36 44.27
N LEU A 519 2.42 17.98 44.95
CA LEU A 519 2.50 16.82 45.83
C LEU A 519 2.98 17.19 47.23
N PRO A 520 2.56 16.46 48.30
CA PRO A 520 3.07 16.64 49.64
C PRO A 520 4.60 16.48 49.73
N PRO A 521 5.30 17.19 50.68
CA PRO A 521 6.77 17.21 50.76
C PRO A 521 7.44 15.83 50.92
N HIS A 522 6.76 14.87 51.54
CA HIS A 522 7.29 13.50 51.67
C HIS A 522 7.45 12.78 50.32
N PHE A 523 6.61 13.05 49.33
CA PHE A 523 6.79 12.49 47.99
C PHE A 523 8.01 13.06 47.27
N VAL A 524 8.39 14.31 47.56
CA VAL A 524 9.64 14.91 47.04
C VAL A 524 10.85 14.14 47.53
N GLN A 525 10.87 13.81 48.84
CA GLN A 525 11.97 13.06 49.44
C GLN A 525 12.05 11.63 48.90
N ILE A 526 10.90 10.97 48.74
CA ILE A 526 10.82 9.63 48.15
C ILE A 526 11.32 9.67 46.71
N GLY A 527 10.86 10.63 45.89
CA GLY A 527 11.29 10.81 44.51
C GLY A 527 12.79 11.04 44.37
N GLN A 528 13.36 11.88 45.24
CA GLN A 528 14.80 12.12 45.29
C GLN A 528 15.58 10.84 45.66
N ALA A 529 15.14 10.09 46.66
CA ALA A 529 15.78 8.84 47.05
C ALA A 529 15.74 7.80 45.92
N MET A 530 14.57 7.61 45.25
CA MET A 530 14.42 6.71 44.13
C MET A 530 15.33 7.10 42.96
N ALA A 531 15.40 8.39 42.62
CA ALA A 531 16.24 8.88 41.52
C ALA A 531 17.74 8.63 41.82
N ILE A 532 18.20 8.88 43.05
CA ILE A 532 19.59 8.61 43.43
C ILE A 532 19.91 7.11 43.38
N ILE A 533 19.04 6.27 43.96
CA ILE A 533 19.23 4.81 43.93
C ILE A 533 19.28 4.30 42.48
N GLY A 534 18.36 4.71 41.63
CA GLY A 534 18.35 4.36 40.23
C GLY A 534 19.64 4.79 39.51
N ALA A 535 20.06 6.04 39.71
CA ALA A 535 21.30 6.56 39.10
C ALA A 535 22.55 5.77 39.55
N VAL A 536 22.65 5.41 40.81
CA VAL A 536 23.76 4.62 41.36
C VAL A 536 23.78 3.21 40.76
N ILE A 537 22.63 2.57 40.65
CA ILE A 537 22.53 1.24 40.05
C ILE A 537 22.95 1.29 38.56
N ILE A 538 22.47 2.25 37.78
CA ILE A 538 22.85 2.45 36.36
C ILE A 538 24.36 2.67 36.26
N PHE A 539 24.92 3.54 37.12
CA PHE A 539 26.34 3.85 37.09
C PHE A 539 27.22 2.62 37.37
N ILE A 540 26.85 1.78 38.33
CA ILE A 540 27.57 0.57 38.68
C ILE A 540 27.42 -0.49 37.58
N TYR A 541 26.21 -0.66 37.08
CA TYR A 541 25.92 -1.66 36.05
C TYR A 541 26.62 -1.37 34.72
N ALA A 542 26.67 -0.10 34.29
CA ALA A 542 27.33 0.32 33.06
C ALA A 542 28.84 -0.01 33.02
N GLY A 543 29.43 -0.20 34.20
CA GLY A 543 30.81 -0.65 34.36
C GLY A 543 31.02 -2.18 34.36
N LYS A 544 29.94 -2.99 34.22
CA LYS A 544 29.99 -4.45 34.24
C LYS A 544 30.79 -4.95 33.03
N GLY A 545 31.82 -5.79 33.28
CA GLY A 545 32.64 -6.38 32.21
C GLY A 545 33.88 -5.61 31.77
N GLU A 546 34.04 -4.35 32.14
CA GLU A 546 35.24 -3.59 31.80
C GLU A 546 36.37 -3.80 32.85
N PRO A 547 37.60 -4.13 32.41
CA PRO A 547 38.69 -4.33 33.37
C PRO A 547 39.27 -3.04 33.93
N ASN A 548 39.15 -1.90 33.22
CA ASN A 548 39.73 -0.62 33.59
C ASN A 548 38.73 0.24 34.40
N TRP A 549 39.13 0.61 35.61
CA TRP A 549 38.29 1.44 36.49
C TRP A 549 37.92 2.82 35.89
N PHE A 550 38.85 3.41 35.10
CA PHE A 550 38.62 4.69 34.41
C PHE A 550 37.50 4.59 33.34
N LYS A 551 37.53 3.50 32.57
CA LYS A 551 36.48 3.21 31.59
C LYS A 551 35.13 2.94 32.24
N LYS A 552 35.11 2.29 33.43
CA LYS A 552 33.87 2.11 34.22
C LYS A 552 33.21 3.42 34.58
N ILE A 553 34.00 4.40 35.01
CA ILE A 553 33.49 5.73 35.37
C ILE A 553 32.93 6.43 34.10
N ILE A 554 33.66 6.43 33.01
CA ILE A 554 33.21 7.04 31.76
C ILE A 554 31.92 6.40 31.27
N ASN A 555 31.85 5.07 31.21
CA ASN A 555 30.66 4.33 30.80
C ASN A 555 29.47 4.63 31.73
N GLY A 556 29.68 4.76 33.04
CA GLY A 556 28.67 5.15 34.00
C GLY A 556 28.09 6.54 33.73
N PHE A 557 28.93 7.53 33.45
CA PHE A 557 28.45 8.88 33.06
C PHE A 557 27.75 8.85 31.69
N LEU A 558 28.28 8.09 30.72
CA LEU A 558 27.67 7.95 29.39
C LEU A 558 26.30 7.27 29.47
N ALA A 559 26.16 6.25 30.33
CA ALA A 559 24.87 5.61 30.58
C ALA A 559 23.86 6.58 31.18
N LEU A 560 24.26 7.37 32.19
CA LEU A 560 23.37 8.39 32.77
C LEU A 560 22.98 9.48 31.76
N TYR A 561 23.86 9.82 30.80
CA TYR A 561 23.52 10.71 29.70
C TYR A 561 22.39 10.13 28.80
N GLY A 562 22.24 8.80 28.78
CA GLY A 562 21.09 8.12 28.13
C GLY A 562 19.72 8.55 28.66
N SER A 563 19.64 9.19 29.88
CA SER A 563 18.40 9.77 30.39
C SER A 563 17.81 10.86 29.48
N THR A 564 18.63 11.52 28.67
CA THR A 564 18.16 12.50 27.66
C THR A 564 17.30 11.86 26.58
N SER A 565 17.57 10.60 26.20
CA SER A 565 16.74 9.84 25.26
C SER A 565 15.34 9.58 25.83
N TYR A 566 15.25 9.16 27.10
CA TYR A 566 13.96 8.96 27.76
C TYR A 566 13.18 10.28 27.91
N LEU A 567 13.87 11.40 28.13
CA LEU A 567 13.20 12.72 28.13
C LEU A 567 12.64 13.03 26.74
N GLY A 568 13.39 12.75 25.67
CA GLY A 568 12.92 12.88 24.30
C GLY A 568 11.70 11.99 24.01
N ASP A 569 11.74 10.73 24.48
CA ASP A 569 10.62 9.79 24.36
C ASP A 569 9.35 10.35 25.05
N ILE A 570 9.49 10.86 26.29
CA ILE A 570 8.37 11.47 27.05
C ILE A 570 7.82 12.69 26.31
N LEU A 571 8.69 13.58 25.82
CA LEU A 571 8.27 14.77 25.08
C LEU A 571 7.54 14.42 23.77
N SER A 572 7.81 13.26 23.15
CA SER A 572 7.12 12.77 21.98
C SER A 572 5.61 12.62 22.19
N TYR A 573 5.14 12.41 23.44
CA TYR A 573 3.71 12.32 23.76
C TYR A 573 2.99 13.67 23.72
N SER A 574 3.68 14.80 23.60
CA SER A 574 3.05 16.10 23.30
C SER A 574 2.27 16.08 21.97
N ARG A 575 2.56 15.13 21.11
CA ARG A 575 1.86 14.89 19.84
C ARG A 575 0.38 14.54 20.05
N LEU A 576 0.03 13.86 21.16
CA LEU A 576 -1.37 13.57 21.50
C LEU A 576 -2.16 14.87 21.68
N LEU A 577 -1.59 15.84 22.40
CA LEU A 577 -2.20 17.17 22.50
C LEU A 577 -2.24 17.87 21.13
N ALA A 578 -1.12 17.90 20.41
CA ALA A 578 -1.02 18.68 19.18
C ALA A 578 -2.07 18.24 18.12
N LEU A 579 -2.32 16.93 18.01
CA LEU A 579 -3.29 16.40 17.07
C LEU A 579 -4.73 16.63 17.52
N GLY A 580 -5.06 16.34 18.80
CA GLY A 580 -6.40 16.58 19.34
C GLY A 580 -6.76 18.07 19.30
N PHE A 581 -5.83 18.94 19.64
CA PHE A 581 -5.99 20.40 19.51
C PHE A 581 -6.17 20.83 18.05
N GLY A 582 -5.32 20.30 17.14
CA GLY A 582 -5.42 20.57 15.71
C GLY A 582 -6.77 20.16 15.12
N SER A 583 -7.29 18.99 15.47
CA SER A 583 -8.62 18.52 15.08
C SER A 583 -9.73 19.47 15.52
N ALA A 584 -9.69 19.91 16.78
CA ALA A 584 -10.66 20.85 17.33
C ALA A 584 -10.61 22.23 16.64
N VAL A 585 -9.39 22.76 16.37
CA VAL A 585 -9.19 24.03 15.66
C VAL A 585 -9.70 23.96 14.23
N ILE A 586 -9.40 22.88 13.49
CA ILE A 586 -9.91 22.70 12.12
C ILE A 586 -11.43 22.66 12.10
N GLY A 587 -12.05 21.92 13.03
CA GLY A 587 -13.50 21.90 13.20
C GLY A 587 -14.10 23.28 13.47
N MET A 588 -13.46 24.07 14.33
CA MET A 588 -13.88 25.45 14.63
C MET A 588 -13.81 26.36 13.40
N VAL A 589 -12.70 26.29 12.62
CA VAL A 589 -12.54 27.08 11.39
C VAL A 589 -13.60 26.72 10.36
N ILE A 590 -13.93 25.43 10.20
CA ILE A 590 -15.00 24.97 9.29
C ILE A 590 -16.34 25.58 9.71
N ASN A 591 -16.66 25.55 11.01
CA ASN A 591 -17.91 26.12 11.54
C ASN A 591 -17.95 27.64 11.38
N LEU A 592 -16.84 28.33 11.59
CA LEU A 592 -16.72 29.78 11.37
C LEU A 592 -16.97 30.14 9.91
N LEU A 593 -16.35 29.41 8.97
CA LEU A 593 -16.57 29.62 7.53
C LEU A 593 -18.03 29.33 7.14
N GLY A 594 -18.61 28.30 7.72
CA GLY A 594 -20.03 27.98 7.54
C GLY A 594 -20.94 29.10 8.05
N GLY A 595 -20.64 29.66 9.22
CA GLY A 595 -21.36 30.82 9.77
C GLY A 595 -21.28 32.04 8.85
N LEU A 596 -20.07 32.40 8.41
CA LEU A 596 -19.85 33.51 7.47
C LEU A 596 -20.55 33.28 6.12
N ALA A 597 -20.58 32.05 5.64
CA ALA A 597 -21.29 31.72 4.41
C ALA A 597 -22.83 31.86 4.56
N ALA A 598 -23.37 31.56 5.73
CA ALA A 598 -24.79 31.67 6.02
C ALA A 598 -25.31 33.13 5.94
N ASP A 599 -24.45 34.11 6.18
CA ASP A 599 -24.80 35.54 6.11
C ASP A 599 -24.96 36.07 4.67
N ILE A 600 -24.59 35.29 3.64
CA ILE A 600 -24.75 35.67 2.23
C ILE A 600 -26.25 35.69 1.87
N PRO A 601 -26.81 36.80 1.32
CA PRO A 601 -28.22 36.88 0.96
C PRO A 601 -28.64 35.82 -0.08
N TYR A 602 -29.79 35.23 0.09
CA TYR A 602 -30.50 34.27 -0.80
C TYR A 602 -29.84 32.87 -0.94
N VAL A 603 -28.53 32.75 -1.03
CA VAL A 603 -27.83 31.48 -1.31
C VAL A 603 -26.99 31.00 -0.11
N GLY A 604 -26.83 31.84 0.91
CA GLY A 604 -25.88 31.63 2.02
C GLY A 604 -26.05 30.30 2.75
N TRP A 605 -27.29 29.93 3.06
CA TRP A 605 -27.58 28.66 3.76
C TRP A 605 -27.17 27.41 2.96
N VAL A 606 -27.34 27.44 1.63
CA VAL A 606 -26.92 26.31 0.78
C VAL A 606 -25.40 26.21 0.76
N VAL A 607 -24.70 27.34 0.61
CA VAL A 607 -23.23 27.39 0.65
C VAL A 607 -22.72 26.96 2.01
N ALA A 608 -23.32 27.43 3.10
CA ALA A 608 -22.96 27.05 4.46
C ALA A 608 -23.06 25.53 4.69
N ILE A 609 -24.16 24.91 4.26
CA ILE A 609 -24.34 23.44 4.37
C ILE A 609 -23.24 22.70 3.60
N VAL A 610 -22.94 23.12 2.37
CA VAL A 610 -21.90 22.49 1.55
C VAL A 610 -20.50 22.63 2.21
N VAL A 611 -20.18 23.82 2.72
CA VAL A 611 -18.91 24.11 3.40
C VAL A 611 -18.77 23.30 4.68
N VAL A 612 -19.81 23.27 5.52
CA VAL A 612 -19.77 22.54 6.80
C VAL A 612 -19.69 21.04 6.58
N ILE A 613 -20.58 20.48 5.75
CA ILE A 613 -20.59 19.03 5.50
C ILE A 613 -19.30 18.60 4.78
N GLY A 614 -18.93 19.26 3.68
CA GLY A 614 -17.70 18.95 2.92
C GLY A 614 -16.44 19.12 3.76
N GLY A 615 -16.37 20.21 4.54
CA GLY A 615 -15.24 20.48 5.44
C GLY A 615 -15.10 19.42 6.54
N HIS A 616 -16.21 19.03 7.20
CA HIS A 616 -16.15 17.99 8.23
C HIS A 616 -15.84 16.61 7.67
N ILE A 617 -16.36 16.23 6.49
CA ILE A 617 -15.98 14.96 5.84
C ILE A 617 -14.48 14.94 5.56
N PHE A 618 -13.95 16.01 5.00
CA PHE A 618 -12.52 16.13 4.74
C PHE A 618 -11.70 16.08 6.04
N SER A 619 -12.13 16.81 7.08
CA SER A 619 -11.50 16.81 8.40
C SER A 619 -11.49 15.42 9.04
N ILE A 620 -12.62 14.68 9.00
CA ILE A 620 -12.70 13.30 9.49
C ILE A 620 -11.66 12.42 8.79
N ALA A 621 -11.58 12.47 7.46
CA ALA A 621 -10.67 11.63 6.70
C ALA A 621 -9.19 11.86 7.07
N ILE A 622 -8.77 13.13 7.13
CA ILE A 622 -7.37 13.48 7.49
C ILE A 622 -7.07 13.15 8.95
N ASN A 623 -8.00 13.50 9.86
CA ASN A 623 -7.77 13.31 11.29
C ASN A 623 -7.80 11.82 11.69
N ILE A 624 -8.61 10.96 11.05
CA ILE A 624 -8.57 9.50 11.25
C ILE A 624 -7.20 8.96 10.85
N LEU A 625 -6.69 9.36 9.68
CA LEU A 625 -5.37 8.92 9.23
C LEU A 625 -4.26 9.37 10.21
N GLY A 626 -4.28 10.63 10.63
CA GLY A 626 -3.36 11.16 11.63
C GLY A 626 -3.45 10.43 12.96
N SER A 627 -4.69 10.21 13.44
CA SER A 627 -4.96 9.51 14.69
C SER A 627 -4.64 8.01 14.67
N PHE A 628 -4.48 7.42 13.47
CA PHE A 628 -3.97 6.06 13.30
C PHE A 628 -2.44 6.03 13.32
N VAL A 629 -1.80 6.84 12.47
CA VAL A 629 -0.33 6.80 12.26
C VAL A 629 0.46 7.28 13.48
N HIS A 630 0.01 8.35 14.12
CA HIS A 630 0.81 8.95 15.21
C HIS A 630 0.79 8.16 16.52
N PRO A 631 -0.33 7.58 17.00
CA PRO A 631 -0.30 6.60 18.07
C PRO A 631 0.50 5.36 17.75
N LEU A 632 0.44 4.83 16.50
CA LEU A 632 1.29 3.72 16.09
C LEU A 632 2.76 4.02 16.26
N ARG A 633 3.20 5.22 15.89
CA ARG A 633 4.59 5.61 16.07
C ARG A 633 4.99 5.60 17.55
N LEU A 634 4.11 6.09 18.47
CA LEU A 634 4.36 6.03 19.91
C LEU A 634 4.47 4.58 20.41
N GLN A 635 3.68 3.67 19.82
CA GLN A 635 3.76 2.25 20.15
C GLN A 635 5.07 1.63 19.63
N TYR A 636 5.44 1.88 18.38
CA TYR A 636 6.56 1.18 17.73
C TYR A 636 7.92 1.70 18.14
N VAL A 637 8.09 3.03 18.26
CA VAL A 637 9.39 3.64 18.52
C VAL A 637 9.64 3.75 20.02
N GLU A 638 8.68 4.31 20.74
CA GLU A 638 8.86 4.64 22.16
C GLU A 638 8.57 3.44 23.09
N PHE A 639 7.56 2.60 22.78
CA PHE A 639 7.15 1.49 23.64
C PHE A 639 7.82 0.16 23.26
N PHE A 640 7.67 -0.30 22.01
CA PHE A 640 8.26 -1.57 21.58
C PHE A 640 9.79 -1.55 21.67
N GLY A 641 10.42 -0.41 21.37
CA GLY A 641 11.85 -0.22 21.51
C GLY A 641 12.41 -0.52 22.92
N LYS A 642 11.55 -0.69 23.94
CA LYS A 642 11.99 -1.02 25.31
C LYS A 642 12.05 -2.52 25.59
N PHE A 643 11.18 -3.34 24.97
CA PHE A 643 11.08 -4.76 25.33
C PHE A 643 10.86 -5.71 24.15
N TYR A 644 10.39 -5.20 23.03
CA TYR A 644 9.95 -6.05 21.93
C TYR A 644 11.04 -6.27 20.89
N ASN A 645 11.53 -7.51 20.82
CA ASN A 645 12.44 -7.96 19.79
C ASN A 645 11.64 -8.79 18.78
N GLY A 646 11.07 -8.15 17.74
CA GLY A 646 10.36 -8.84 16.69
C GLY A 646 11.25 -9.86 15.94
N GLY A 647 10.86 -10.26 14.72
CA GLY A 647 11.63 -11.16 13.87
C GLY A 647 11.20 -12.62 13.98
N GLY A 648 9.99 -12.89 14.51
CA GLY A 648 9.35 -14.19 14.35
C GLY A 648 8.75 -14.34 12.94
N GLU A 649 8.76 -15.54 12.42
CA GLU A 649 8.08 -15.86 11.16
C GLU A 649 6.57 -15.93 11.39
N PRO A 650 5.74 -15.28 10.56
CA PRO A 650 4.29 -15.39 10.66
C PRO A 650 3.84 -16.80 10.27
N PHE A 651 2.84 -17.31 10.95
CA PHE A 651 2.21 -18.59 10.57
C PHE A 651 1.42 -18.42 9.28
N THR A 652 1.87 -19.09 8.22
CA THR A 652 1.27 -19.06 6.87
C THR A 652 0.73 -20.44 6.52
N PRO A 653 -0.52 -20.75 6.90
CA PRO A 653 -1.09 -22.06 6.66
C PRO A 653 -1.37 -22.30 5.17
N LEU A 654 -1.33 -23.56 4.76
CA LEU A 654 -1.77 -24.02 3.45
C LEU A 654 -3.28 -23.82 3.35
N THR A 655 -3.73 -22.82 2.59
CA THR A 655 -5.14 -22.46 2.44
C THR A 655 -5.57 -22.48 0.97
N LEU A 656 -6.88 -22.55 0.75
CA LEU A 656 -7.46 -22.30 -0.57
C LEU A 656 -7.39 -20.81 -0.88
N SER A 657 -7.06 -20.47 -2.13
CA SER A 657 -7.13 -19.08 -2.61
C SER A 657 -8.59 -18.63 -2.65
N GLN A 658 -8.87 -17.46 -2.11
CA GLN A 658 -10.20 -16.88 -2.01
C GLN A 658 -10.19 -15.41 -2.40
N GLU A 659 -9.53 -15.08 -3.50
CA GLU A 659 -9.43 -13.68 -3.95
C GLU A 659 -10.73 -13.22 -4.59
N PHE A 660 -11.31 -14.02 -5.48
CA PHE A 660 -12.52 -13.69 -6.23
C PHE A 660 -13.74 -14.50 -5.79
N VAL A 661 -13.57 -15.72 -5.34
CA VAL A 661 -14.65 -16.60 -4.90
C VAL A 661 -14.41 -17.14 -3.49
N ASN A 662 -15.48 -17.49 -2.80
CA ASN A 662 -15.40 -18.16 -1.51
C ASN A 662 -15.48 -19.68 -1.75
N VAL A 663 -14.31 -20.33 -1.77
CA VAL A 663 -14.24 -21.76 -2.03
C VAL A 663 -14.68 -22.52 -0.78
N LYS A 664 -15.76 -23.28 -0.90
CA LYS A 664 -16.18 -24.24 0.11
C LYS A 664 -15.47 -25.56 -0.12
N ALA A 665 -14.99 -26.12 0.98
CA ALA A 665 -14.39 -27.45 1.01
C ALA A 665 -15.42 -28.53 0.68
#